data_30a9a45a64a94615f6d9ee50448715f5
#
_entry.id   30a9a45a64a94615f6d9ee50448715f5
#
_cell.length_a   1.000
_cell.length_b   1.000
_cell.length_c   1.000
_cell.angle_alpha   90.00
_cell.angle_beta   90.00
_cell.angle_gamma   90.00
#
_symmetry.space_group_name_H-M   'P 1'
#
loop_
_entity.id
_entity.type
_entity.pdbx_description
1 polymer ?
#
loop_
_entity_poly.entity_id
_entity_poly.type
_entity_poly.pdbx_seq_one_letter_code
_entity_poly.pdbx_strand_id
1 'polypeptide(L)'
;MTRRLRALLGLGIGLLTTLALPAQRKQIVRPQYPHLSQRVNTLIGTDWVGNVYPGASAPFGMVQLSPDNGRAGWDYIAGYFYPDSTIAGFSHTHLSGTGAGDLYDISFLPVTLPALDDRLTRKPAAGKTEEEQAPIGIHARFSHATEVAKAGYYAVTLEPYDIRVELTATDRVGVQRYTFQKDADSVCIILNLDKAMNWDRTVNSDARAISPTQITGFRYSDGWARNQKVYFTTKLSRPAARIERTATPYILSKGQVGKSVGHGVILRLYYNKVRAGESITLCTALSGVSEAGALKNLQAEAPHTDFNRYRQAATHRWDKRLAQIRLSSDTPDSLQTTFYTALYRAQICPTLYSDVDGRYLGADREIHQRADGTYSTFSLWDTYRAAHPLYSILQPDLQRDFVQSLIDFGEQNEGHLPVWNMFASETDMMIGYHSVPVIVEAVLRGIYVPKDKAKLLRLLRTTAERKGYRGLDGYRKKGYVASDREDESVSKTLEYAYDDDAIARYAAWMGDHEVEKIYRERARSYRHLWDEKTGFFRPRKSNGELDSVFDPFAYTKPFTESNAYHYLFSVQHDIDGLTKLMLGKLGERLDEFFSSETPSHIELPIFSTGMIGQYAHGNEPGHHVIFLYNAARQPWKTTDLTHRVLKQLYTDKPAGLCGNEDCGQMSAWYVFASLGFYPVDPLSGRYELVTPLFRESTISLPNGRTLRLSAPELSEKKRYIKRVTINGRELRKSYITYDDVMQGGEIRFTLTDQPGSVWYE
;
A
#
# COMPACT_ATOMS: atom_id res chain seq x y z
N MET A 1 41.63 42.55 -65.08
CA MET A 1 41.58 42.20 -66.51
C MET A 1 40.33 41.44 -66.82
N THR A 2 39.36 42.10 -67.30
CA THR A 2 38.68 42.01 -68.63
C THR A 2 37.82 40.76 -68.78
N ARG A 3 36.57 41.01 -68.80
CA ARG A 3 35.49 41.23 -69.80
C ARG A 3 34.69 39.99 -70.10
N ARG A 4 33.36 40.11 -69.74
CA ARG A 4 32.20 40.22 -70.65
C ARG A 4 31.95 38.99 -71.54
N LEU A 5 30.76 38.42 -71.53
CA LEU A 5 29.68 38.70 -72.43
C LEU A 5 28.34 38.05 -72.09
N ARG A 6 27.28 38.78 -72.44
CA ARG A 6 25.83 38.50 -72.37
C ARG A 6 25.37 37.57 -73.49
N ALA A 7 24.28 36.82 -73.23
CA ALA A 7 23.06 36.82 -74.06
C ALA A 7 22.16 35.67 -73.63
N LEU A 8 20.97 35.90 -73.15
CA LEU A 8 19.65 36.03 -73.82
C LEU A 8 18.80 34.76 -73.91
N LEU A 9 17.69 34.81 -73.18
CA LEU A 9 16.31 34.45 -73.53
C LEU A 9 15.90 32.97 -73.73
N GLY A 10 14.90 32.59 -72.92
CA GLY A 10 13.97 31.49 -73.19
C GLY A 10 13.00 31.28 -71.99
N LEU A 11 11.84 32.01 -72.11
CA LEU A 11 10.70 31.75 -71.20
C LEU A 11 10.16 30.34 -71.41
N GLY A 12 10.03 29.55 -70.25
CA GLY A 12 9.26 28.36 -70.23
C GLY A 12 8.58 28.28 -68.85
N ILE A 13 7.34 28.76 -68.74
CA ILE A 13 6.49 28.60 -67.53
C ILE A 13 6.01 27.15 -67.49
N GLY A 14 6.67 26.32 -66.69
CA GLY A 14 6.19 25.00 -66.36
C GLY A 14 5.51 25.03 -64.98
N LEU A 15 4.16 24.97 -64.95
CA LEU A 15 3.39 24.71 -63.74
C LEU A 15 3.73 23.32 -63.21
N LEU A 16 4.55 23.25 -62.22
CA LEU A 16 4.71 22.04 -61.37
C LEU A 16 3.63 22.08 -60.29
N THR A 17 2.50 21.42 -60.57
CA THR A 17 1.52 21.05 -59.54
C THR A 17 2.15 19.94 -58.67
N THR A 18 2.71 20.31 -57.54
CA THR A 18 3.07 19.35 -56.50
C THR A 18 1.78 18.79 -55.90
N LEU A 19 1.40 17.58 -56.31
CA LEU A 19 0.44 16.75 -55.62
C LEU A 19 1.02 16.42 -54.22
N ALA A 20 0.61 17.18 -53.21
CA ALA A 20 0.84 16.81 -51.81
C ALA A 20 0.03 15.55 -51.50
N LEU A 21 0.68 14.40 -51.51
CA LEU A 21 0.12 13.17 -50.92
C LEU A 21 -0.23 13.46 -49.46
N PRO A 22 -1.46 13.15 -49.01
CA PRO A 22 -1.79 13.29 -47.59
C PRO A 22 -0.87 12.37 -46.81
N ALA A 23 -0.10 12.93 -45.89
CA ALA A 23 0.69 12.16 -44.94
C ALA A 23 -0.27 11.22 -44.19
N GLN A 24 -0.22 9.93 -44.50
CA GLN A 24 -0.89 8.92 -43.70
C GLN A 24 -0.36 9.05 -42.29
N ARG A 25 -1.16 9.64 -41.40
CA ARG A 25 -0.95 9.50 -39.93
C ARG A 25 -0.90 8.00 -39.64
N LYS A 26 0.27 7.46 -39.38
CA LYS A 26 0.41 6.12 -38.79
C LYS A 26 -0.49 6.11 -37.56
N GLN A 27 -1.61 5.41 -37.67
CA GLN A 27 -2.39 5.07 -36.46
C GLN A 27 -1.43 4.33 -35.55
N ILE A 28 -1.08 4.95 -34.42
CA ILE A 28 -0.38 4.26 -33.34
C ILE A 28 -1.36 3.22 -32.82
N VAL A 29 -1.23 1.98 -33.28
CA VAL A 29 -1.98 0.85 -32.75
C VAL A 29 -1.50 0.69 -31.30
N ARG A 30 -2.30 1.14 -30.36
CA ARG A 30 -2.01 0.93 -28.94
C ARG A 30 -2.04 -0.59 -28.68
N PRO A 31 -1.06 -1.14 -27.97
CA PRO A 31 -1.11 -2.55 -27.57
C PRO A 31 -2.44 -2.84 -26.87
N GLN A 32 -3.15 -3.84 -27.33
CA GLN A 32 -4.39 -4.28 -26.70
C GLN A 32 -4.02 -5.24 -25.57
N TYR A 33 -4.23 -4.82 -24.32
CA TYR A 33 -4.06 -5.66 -23.14
C TYR A 33 -5.35 -6.47 -22.86
N PRO A 34 -5.27 -7.63 -22.21
CA PRO A 34 -6.45 -8.32 -21.70
C PRO A 34 -7.23 -7.42 -20.74
N HIS A 35 -8.56 -7.55 -20.71
CA HIS A 35 -9.41 -6.75 -19.79
C HIS A 35 -9.35 -7.26 -18.35
N LEU A 36 -8.14 -7.32 -17.76
CA LEU A 36 -7.89 -7.86 -16.42
C LEU A 36 -8.41 -6.94 -15.31
N SER A 37 -8.52 -5.64 -15.58
CA SER A 37 -9.15 -4.68 -14.66
C SER A 37 -10.60 -5.06 -14.31
N GLN A 38 -11.29 -5.78 -15.20
CA GLN A 38 -12.64 -6.29 -14.95
C GLN A 38 -12.66 -7.52 -14.02
N ARG A 39 -11.54 -8.23 -13.89
CA ARG A 39 -11.38 -9.35 -12.92
C ARG A 39 -11.21 -8.85 -11.49
N VAL A 40 -10.71 -7.64 -11.31
CA VAL A 40 -10.53 -7.03 -10.00
C VAL A 40 -11.90 -6.75 -9.35
N ASN A 41 -12.03 -7.14 -8.09
CA ASN A 41 -13.17 -6.81 -7.23
C ASN A 41 -12.67 -6.05 -6.00
N THR A 42 -12.76 -4.72 -6.04
CA THR A 42 -12.25 -3.88 -4.95
C THR A 42 -13.10 -3.93 -3.66
N LEU A 43 -14.20 -4.70 -3.64
CA LEU A 43 -14.93 -5.02 -2.41
C LEU A 43 -14.25 -6.10 -1.56
N ILE A 44 -13.31 -6.89 -2.11
CA ILE A 44 -12.56 -7.88 -1.31
C ILE A 44 -11.75 -7.15 -0.23
N GLY A 45 -11.95 -7.51 1.04
CA GLY A 45 -11.31 -6.90 2.20
C GLY A 45 -12.06 -5.70 2.79
N THR A 46 -13.25 -5.34 2.26
CA THR A 46 -14.06 -4.25 2.82
C THR A 46 -15.02 -4.69 3.92
N ASP A 47 -15.06 -5.97 4.23
CA ASP A 47 -15.79 -6.58 5.32
C ASP A 47 -14.80 -7.25 6.28
N TRP A 48 -15.23 -7.45 7.53
CA TRP A 48 -14.44 -8.04 8.61
C TRP A 48 -13.23 -7.15 8.94
N VAL A 49 -11.98 -7.66 8.82
CA VAL A 49 -10.75 -7.01 9.32
C VAL A 49 -9.79 -6.52 8.22
N GLY A 50 -10.19 -6.57 6.95
CA GLY A 50 -9.30 -6.16 5.84
C GLY A 50 -9.03 -4.66 5.76
N ASN A 51 -9.94 -3.84 6.26
CA ASN A 51 -9.83 -2.38 6.40
C ASN A 51 -9.40 -1.65 5.12
N VAL A 52 -10.01 -2.01 3.97
CA VAL A 52 -9.70 -1.42 2.66
C VAL A 52 -10.89 -0.66 2.09
N TYR A 53 -10.60 0.35 1.27
CA TYR A 53 -11.62 1.12 0.56
C TYR A 53 -11.92 0.51 -0.83
N PRO A 54 -13.18 0.58 -1.34
CA PRO A 54 -13.55 0.03 -2.64
C PRO A 54 -13.39 0.98 -3.82
N GLY A 55 -13.02 2.23 -3.58
CA GLY A 55 -13.05 3.32 -4.54
C GLY A 55 -12.01 3.24 -5.67
N ALA A 56 -11.96 4.28 -6.47
CA ALA A 56 -11.11 4.37 -7.64
C ALA A 56 -9.75 4.99 -7.31
N SER A 57 -8.66 4.31 -7.70
CA SER A 57 -7.28 4.80 -7.61
C SER A 57 -6.52 4.51 -8.89
N ALA A 58 -5.54 5.34 -9.22
CA ALA A 58 -4.50 5.00 -10.19
C ALA A 58 -3.42 4.15 -9.52
N PRO A 59 -2.62 3.37 -10.26
CA PRO A 59 -1.48 2.67 -9.67
C PRO A 59 -0.54 3.65 -8.95
N PHE A 60 -0.34 3.46 -7.64
CA PHE A 60 0.48 4.32 -6.77
C PHE A 60 0.11 5.82 -6.83
N GLY A 61 -1.15 6.16 -7.14
CA GLY A 61 -1.61 7.53 -7.31
C GLY A 61 -1.75 8.31 -6.00
N MET A 62 -1.77 9.65 -6.09
CA MET A 62 -2.03 10.56 -4.98
C MET A 62 -3.49 10.49 -4.51
N VAL A 63 -4.42 10.12 -5.42
CA VAL A 63 -5.86 10.13 -5.17
C VAL A 63 -6.39 8.73 -4.93
N GLN A 64 -7.08 8.56 -3.81
CA GLN A 64 -7.91 7.40 -3.46
C GLN A 64 -9.35 7.88 -3.31
N LEU A 65 -10.08 7.93 -4.44
CA LEU A 65 -11.45 8.45 -4.49
C LEU A 65 -12.47 7.38 -4.14
N SER A 66 -13.05 7.44 -2.94
CA SER A 66 -13.87 6.36 -2.40
C SER A 66 -15.10 6.87 -1.63
N PRO A 67 -16.18 6.06 -1.54
CA PRO A 67 -17.27 6.34 -0.62
C PRO A 67 -16.83 6.22 0.84
N ASP A 68 -17.45 7.03 1.71
CA ASP A 68 -17.36 6.97 3.16
C ASP A 68 -18.74 6.72 3.76
N ASN A 69 -18.85 5.78 4.71
CA ASN A 69 -20.10 5.52 5.41
C ASN A 69 -20.44 6.62 6.43
N GLY A 70 -19.47 7.45 6.83
CA GLY A 70 -19.68 8.55 7.76
C GLY A 70 -19.74 8.13 9.22
N ARG A 71 -19.17 6.97 9.56
CA ARG A 71 -19.06 6.44 10.93
C ARG A 71 -17.60 6.39 11.35
N ALA A 72 -17.37 6.23 12.65
CA ALA A 72 -16.06 6.01 13.25
C ALA A 72 -15.99 4.62 13.89
N GLY A 73 -14.80 4.13 14.14
CA GLY A 73 -14.53 2.83 14.75
C GLY A 73 -13.63 1.96 13.87
N TRP A 74 -13.24 0.80 14.41
CA TRP A 74 -12.33 -0.13 13.75
C TRP A 74 -12.79 -0.55 12.36
N ASP A 75 -14.07 -0.86 12.20
CA ASP A 75 -14.63 -1.32 10.92
C ASP A 75 -14.65 -0.21 9.84
N TYR A 76 -14.55 1.06 10.26
CA TYR A 76 -14.63 2.24 9.38
C TYR A 76 -13.28 2.92 9.15
N ILE A 77 -12.17 2.27 9.47
CA ILE A 77 -10.82 2.83 9.34
C ILE A 77 -10.54 3.29 7.90
N ALA A 78 -10.94 2.50 6.90
CA ALA A 78 -10.79 2.88 5.50
C ALA A 78 -11.92 3.77 4.95
N GLY A 79 -12.80 4.28 5.82
CA GLY A 79 -13.98 5.08 5.45
C GLY A 79 -15.19 4.26 5.06
N TYR A 80 -15.03 3.03 4.59
CA TYR A 80 -16.09 2.15 4.08
C TYR A 80 -16.03 0.77 4.76
N PHE A 81 -17.22 0.29 5.16
CA PHE A 81 -17.43 -1.05 5.71
C PHE A 81 -18.60 -1.71 4.97
N TYR A 82 -18.38 -2.85 4.33
CA TYR A 82 -19.35 -3.49 3.44
C TYR A 82 -20.71 -3.79 4.07
N PRO A 83 -20.83 -4.24 5.35
CA PRO A 83 -22.14 -4.44 5.98
C PRO A 83 -22.99 -3.19 6.16
N ASP A 84 -22.41 -1.98 6.04
CA ASP A 84 -23.16 -0.72 6.13
C ASP A 84 -23.87 -0.39 4.82
N SER A 85 -25.02 0.25 4.88
CA SER A 85 -25.85 0.67 3.74
C SER A 85 -25.99 2.19 3.61
N THR A 86 -25.05 2.95 4.19
CA THR A 86 -25.07 4.42 4.17
C THR A 86 -23.81 4.99 3.55
N ILE A 87 -23.92 6.11 2.83
CA ILE A 87 -22.82 6.90 2.30
C ILE A 87 -23.01 8.36 2.74
N ALA A 88 -22.01 8.93 3.41
CA ALA A 88 -21.97 10.31 3.87
C ALA A 88 -21.13 11.22 2.96
N GLY A 89 -20.52 10.68 1.94
CA GLY A 89 -19.73 11.42 0.94
C GLY A 89 -18.73 10.55 0.20
N PHE A 90 -18.01 11.21 -0.71
CA PHE A 90 -16.93 10.62 -1.51
C PHE A 90 -15.69 11.48 -1.33
N SER A 91 -14.74 11.02 -0.53
CA SER A 91 -13.48 11.73 -0.27
C SER A 91 -12.35 11.25 -1.17
N HIS A 92 -11.29 12.05 -1.26
CA HIS A 92 -10.22 11.87 -2.25
C HIS A 92 -8.97 11.21 -1.69
N THR A 93 -8.90 10.99 -0.37
CA THR A 93 -7.75 10.39 0.30
C THR A 93 -8.21 9.32 1.28
N HIS A 94 -7.60 8.14 1.21
CA HIS A 94 -7.87 7.00 2.08
C HIS A 94 -6.61 6.19 2.32
N LEU A 95 -6.56 5.48 3.44
CA LEU A 95 -5.56 4.45 3.73
C LEU A 95 -6.09 3.08 3.30
N SER A 96 -5.19 2.16 2.93
CA SER A 96 -5.53 0.81 2.50
C SER A 96 -5.04 -0.20 3.51
N GLY A 97 -5.95 -0.70 4.34
CA GLY A 97 -5.69 -1.81 5.24
C GLY A 97 -4.82 -1.48 6.46
N THR A 98 -4.81 -0.23 6.91
CA THR A 98 -4.05 0.14 8.10
C THR A 98 -4.88 -0.08 9.37
N GLY A 99 -4.20 -0.26 10.53
CA GLY A 99 -4.85 -0.31 11.85
C GLY A 99 -5.24 1.06 12.41
N ALA A 100 -5.05 2.15 11.64
CA ALA A 100 -5.34 3.52 12.04
C ALA A 100 -6.11 4.26 10.96
N GLY A 101 -7.16 4.97 11.35
CA GLY A 101 -8.02 5.74 10.45
C GLY A 101 -7.63 7.20 10.40
N ASP A 102 -7.26 7.69 9.22
CA ASP A 102 -6.88 9.08 8.96
C ASP A 102 -7.19 9.45 7.50
N LEU A 103 -7.04 10.72 7.14
CA LEU A 103 -7.25 11.33 5.83
C LEU A 103 -8.71 11.75 5.59
N TYR A 104 -9.44 11.15 4.64
CA TYR A 104 -10.82 11.48 4.23
C TYR A 104 -10.98 12.91 3.72
N ASP A 105 -9.93 13.46 3.05
CA ASP A 105 -9.92 14.84 2.58
C ASP A 105 -10.84 15.07 1.38
N ILE A 106 -11.37 16.29 1.31
CA ILE A 106 -12.11 16.83 0.15
C ILE A 106 -13.30 15.94 -0.24
N SER A 107 -14.30 15.89 0.65
CA SER A 107 -15.48 15.04 0.53
C SER A 107 -16.64 15.77 -0.17
N PHE A 108 -17.21 15.14 -1.22
CA PHE A 108 -18.40 15.61 -1.92
C PHE A 108 -19.59 14.67 -1.74
N LEU A 109 -20.80 15.22 -1.60
CA LEU A 109 -22.04 14.46 -1.61
C LEU A 109 -23.10 15.17 -2.46
N PRO A 110 -23.63 14.57 -3.55
CA PRO A 110 -24.78 15.09 -4.27
C PRO A 110 -26.08 14.69 -3.60
N VAL A 111 -27.04 15.64 -3.50
CA VAL A 111 -28.37 15.41 -2.94
C VAL A 111 -29.44 16.13 -3.76
N THR A 112 -30.69 15.63 -3.76
CA THR A 112 -31.84 16.31 -4.33
C THR A 112 -32.65 17.03 -3.27
N LEU A 113 -33.13 18.26 -3.55
CA LEU A 113 -34.02 18.98 -2.68
C LEU A 113 -35.50 18.59 -3.02
N PRO A 114 -36.40 18.47 -2.08
CA PRO A 114 -36.32 18.80 -0.65
C PRO A 114 -35.84 17.67 0.28
N ALA A 115 -35.24 16.64 -0.24
CA ALA A 115 -34.72 15.54 0.58
C ALA A 115 -33.55 15.96 1.51
N LEU A 116 -33.09 17.22 1.37
CA LEU A 116 -32.07 17.81 2.24
C LEU A 116 -32.68 18.03 3.64
N ASP A 117 -32.41 17.12 4.56
CA ASP A 117 -32.82 17.26 5.97
C ASP A 117 -31.75 18.10 6.71
N ASP A 118 -32.23 19.02 7.59
CA ASP A 118 -31.40 19.89 8.45
C ASP A 118 -30.57 19.10 9.51
N ARG A 119 -30.51 17.78 9.46
CA ARG A 119 -29.75 16.93 10.37
C ARG A 119 -28.23 17.03 10.21
N LEU A 120 -27.73 18.04 9.48
CA LEU A 120 -26.32 18.32 9.23
C LEU A 120 -25.43 18.44 10.48
N THR A 121 -26.00 18.49 11.69
CA THR A 121 -25.24 18.87 12.89
C THR A 121 -25.47 17.99 14.11
N ARG A 122 -26.08 16.82 14.01
CA ARG A 122 -26.23 15.95 15.18
C ARG A 122 -24.87 15.35 15.58
N LYS A 123 -24.33 15.85 16.68
CA LYS A 123 -23.27 15.15 17.41
C LYS A 123 -23.80 13.79 17.89
N PRO A 124 -22.95 12.74 17.91
CA PRO A 124 -23.32 11.47 18.52
C PRO A 124 -23.84 11.69 19.94
N ALA A 125 -24.92 10.99 20.31
CA ALA A 125 -25.43 11.05 21.67
C ALA A 125 -24.39 10.45 22.62
N ALA A 126 -24.04 11.17 23.68
CA ALA A 126 -23.12 10.68 24.68
C ALA A 126 -23.63 9.37 25.31
N GLY A 127 -22.81 8.35 25.39
CA GLY A 127 -23.09 7.07 26.06
C GLY A 127 -23.57 5.93 25.17
N LYS A 128 -23.56 6.05 23.83
CA LYS A 128 -23.79 4.92 22.92
C LYS A 128 -22.46 4.31 22.46
N THR A 129 -22.45 2.99 22.21
CA THR A 129 -21.33 2.31 21.57
C THR A 129 -21.13 2.81 20.13
N GLU A 130 -19.94 2.65 19.56
CA GLU A 130 -19.63 3.10 18.19
C GLU A 130 -20.58 2.46 17.15
N GLU A 131 -20.99 1.22 17.35
CA GLU A 131 -21.96 0.49 16.52
C GLU A 131 -23.39 1.07 16.54
N GLU A 132 -23.76 1.75 17.63
CA GLU A 132 -25.09 2.37 17.79
C GLU A 132 -25.16 3.82 17.27
N GLN A 133 -24.06 4.37 16.77
CA GLN A 133 -24.02 5.76 16.32
C GLN A 133 -24.59 5.88 14.90
N ALA A 134 -25.55 6.78 14.71
CA ALA A 134 -26.00 7.16 13.39
C ALA A 134 -24.86 7.83 12.60
N PRO A 135 -24.83 7.72 11.26
CA PRO A 135 -23.84 8.42 10.43
C PRO A 135 -23.81 9.91 10.75
N ILE A 136 -22.59 10.47 10.78
CA ILE A 136 -22.40 11.90 11.09
C ILE A 136 -22.82 12.74 9.87
N GLY A 137 -23.77 13.66 10.05
CA GLY A 137 -24.20 14.61 9.03
C GLY A 137 -25.19 14.05 8.00
N ILE A 138 -25.26 14.71 6.83
CA ILE A 138 -26.09 14.26 5.71
C ILE A 138 -25.50 12.98 5.14
N HIS A 139 -26.35 11.99 4.90
CA HIS A 139 -25.98 10.73 4.28
C HIS A 139 -27.12 10.23 3.39
N ALA A 140 -26.77 9.34 2.47
CA ALA A 140 -27.70 8.61 1.61
C ALA A 140 -27.66 7.12 1.95
N ARG A 141 -28.80 6.44 1.83
CA ARG A 141 -28.82 4.97 1.77
C ARG A 141 -28.46 4.52 0.37
N PHE A 142 -27.92 3.30 0.26
CA PHE A 142 -27.66 2.64 -1.00
C PHE A 142 -27.89 1.13 -0.89
N SER A 143 -27.94 0.45 -2.02
CA SER A 143 -27.99 -1.01 -2.11
C SER A 143 -26.75 -1.53 -2.83
N HIS A 144 -26.12 -2.57 -2.29
CA HIS A 144 -24.99 -3.26 -2.93
C HIS A 144 -25.33 -3.82 -4.32
N ALA A 145 -26.61 -4.07 -4.61
CA ALA A 145 -27.06 -4.46 -5.95
C ALA A 145 -26.79 -3.38 -7.01
N THR A 146 -26.56 -2.13 -6.59
CA THR A 146 -26.24 -1.01 -7.49
C THR A 146 -24.74 -0.70 -7.54
N GLU A 147 -23.90 -1.35 -6.69
CA GLU A 147 -22.48 -1.12 -6.66
C GLU A 147 -21.75 -1.80 -7.83
N VAL A 148 -20.76 -1.09 -8.34
CA VAL A 148 -19.75 -1.62 -9.25
C VAL A 148 -18.40 -1.17 -8.76
N ALA A 149 -17.55 -2.12 -8.36
CA ALA A 149 -16.24 -1.85 -7.77
C ALA A 149 -15.15 -2.61 -8.57
N LYS A 150 -14.37 -1.88 -9.36
CA LYS A 150 -13.36 -2.40 -10.29
C LYS A 150 -12.07 -1.57 -10.22
N ALA A 151 -10.97 -2.12 -10.74
CA ALA A 151 -9.72 -1.37 -10.78
C ALA A 151 -9.89 -0.01 -11.50
N GLY A 152 -9.68 1.08 -10.74
CA GLY A 152 -9.81 2.45 -11.23
C GLY A 152 -11.23 2.94 -11.52
N TYR A 153 -12.25 2.21 -11.05
CA TYR A 153 -13.65 2.59 -11.23
C TYR A 153 -14.54 2.12 -10.07
N TYR A 154 -15.37 3.03 -9.58
CA TYR A 154 -16.44 2.71 -8.63
C TYR A 154 -17.73 3.37 -9.05
N ALA A 155 -18.88 2.74 -8.77
CA ALA A 155 -20.17 3.38 -8.99
C ALA A 155 -21.24 2.81 -8.05
N VAL A 156 -22.18 3.69 -7.64
CA VAL A 156 -23.30 3.35 -6.74
C VAL A 156 -24.50 4.28 -7.02
N THR A 157 -25.71 3.83 -6.72
CA THR A 157 -26.91 4.68 -6.76
C THR A 157 -27.29 5.09 -5.34
N LEU A 158 -27.37 6.40 -5.08
CA LEU A 158 -27.78 6.98 -3.80
C LEU A 158 -29.30 7.03 -3.70
N GLU A 159 -29.83 6.33 -2.74
CA GLU A 159 -31.22 6.40 -2.32
C GLU A 159 -31.35 7.42 -1.15
N PRO A 160 -32.38 8.18 -0.98
CA PRO A 160 -33.56 8.42 -1.81
C PRO A 160 -33.39 9.50 -2.88
N TYR A 161 -32.15 9.89 -3.18
CA TYR A 161 -31.84 11.01 -4.09
C TYR A 161 -31.96 10.65 -5.57
N ASP A 162 -32.05 9.36 -5.90
CA ASP A 162 -32.05 8.85 -7.29
C ASP A 162 -30.87 9.37 -8.12
N ILE A 163 -29.68 9.39 -7.51
CA ILE A 163 -28.45 9.86 -8.14
C ILE A 163 -27.48 8.69 -8.34
N ARG A 164 -27.13 8.41 -9.58
CA ARG A 164 -26.02 7.51 -9.92
C ARG A 164 -24.70 8.26 -9.78
N VAL A 165 -23.86 7.82 -8.87
CA VAL A 165 -22.48 8.32 -8.68
C VAL A 165 -21.51 7.37 -9.38
N GLU A 166 -20.57 7.92 -10.13
CA GLU A 166 -19.48 7.19 -10.76
C GLU A 166 -18.16 7.89 -10.46
N LEU A 167 -17.14 7.11 -10.09
CA LEU A 167 -15.82 7.59 -9.67
C LEU A 167 -14.73 6.97 -10.55
N THR A 168 -13.74 7.77 -10.91
CA THR A 168 -12.47 7.32 -11.51
C THR A 168 -11.35 8.28 -11.10
N ALA A 169 -10.08 7.91 -11.33
CA ALA A 169 -8.95 8.75 -10.94
C ALA A 169 -7.82 8.71 -11.97
N THR A 170 -7.11 9.84 -12.08
CA THR A 170 -5.75 9.93 -12.60
C THR A 170 -4.75 9.86 -11.43
N ASP A 171 -3.49 10.19 -11.64
CA ASP A 171 -2.51 10.19 -10.55
C ASP A 171 -2.84 11.21 -9.46
N ARG A 172 -3.28 12.42 -9.84
CA ARG A 172 -3.50 13.55 -8.93
C ARG A 172 -4.91 14.12 -8.97
N VAL A 173 -5.80 13.55 -9.80
CA VAL A 173 -7.15 14.09 -10.00
C VAL A 173 -8.20 13.00 -9.81
N GLY A 174 -9.10 13.23 -8.85
CA GLY A 174 -10.34 12.47 -8.73
C GLY A 174 -11.40 13.02 -9.68
N VAL A 175 -12.07 12.13 -10.41
CA VAL A 175 -13.13 12.50 -11.35
C VAL A 175 -14.42 11.81 -10.93
N GLN A 176 -15.43 12.62 -10.62
CA GLN A 176 -16.74 12.16 -10.17
C GLN A 176 -17.80 12.60 -11.17
N ARG A 177 -18.73 11.70 -11.52
CA ARG A 177 -19.91 12.00 -12.33
C ARG A 177 -21.17 11.67 -11.54
N TYR A 178 -22.08 12.62 -11.47
CA TYR A 178 -23.39 12.48 -10.83
C TYR A 178 -24.46 12.53 -11.90
N THR A 179 -25.14 11.41 -12.16
CA THR A 179 -26.23 11.30 -13.15
C THR A 179 -27.54 11.23 -12.41
N PHE A 180 -28.44 12.18 -12.67
CA PHE A 180 -29.76 12.29 -12.03
C PHE A 180 -30.73 11.36 -12.77
N GLN A 181 -31.37 10.45 -12.05
CA GLN A 181 -32.27 9.45 -12.65
C GLN A 181 -33.70 9.95 -12.79
N LYS A 182 -34.04 11.06 -12.10
CA LYS A 182 -35.35 11.74 -12.16
C LYS A 182 -35.16 13.25 -12.36
N ASP A 183 -36.21 13.89 -12.86
CA ASP A 183 -36.27 15.34 -12.89
C ASP A 183 -36.25 15.92 -11.48
N ALA A 184 -35.52 17.02 -11.27
CA ALA A 184 -35.47 17.74 -10.01
C ALA A 184 -35.45 19.25 -10.25
N ASP A 185 -36.30 19.98 -9.55
CA ASP A 185 -36.35 21.45 -9.62
C ASP A 185 -35.06 22.07 -9.07
N SER A 186 -34.44 21.40 -8.10
CA SER A 186 -33.20 21.85 -7.50
C SER A 186 -32.40 20.65 -6.95
N VAL A 187 -31.09 20.70 -7.17
CA VAL A 187 -30.12 19.75 -6.60
C VAL A 187 -28.98 20.51 -5.93
N CYS A 188 -28.35 19.88 -4.95
CA CYS A 188 -27.21 20.45 -4.24
C CYS A 188 -26.03 19.46 -4.26
N ILE A 189 -24.85 19.95 -4.60
CA ILE A 189 -23.59 19.22 -4.37
C ILE A 189 -22.91 19.87 -3.16
N ILE A 190 -22.69 19.09 -2.12
CA ILE A 190 -22.11 19.53 -0.86
C ILE A 190 -20.63 19.16 -0.87
N LEU A 191 -19.76 20.16 -0.77
CA LEU A 191 -18.35 19.98 -0.42
C LEU A 191 -18.22 20.17 1.09
N ASN A 192 -17.85 19.11 1.80
CA ASN A 192 -17.66 19.14 3.24
C ASN A 192 -16.18 19.03 3.61
N LEU A 193 -15.56 20.14 4.01
CA LEU A 193 -14.20 20.19 4.52
C LEU A 193 -14.14 20.14 6.05
N ASP A 194 -15.30 20.06 6.70
CA ASP A 194 -15.46 19.92 8.16
C ASP A 194 -15.60 18.45 8.59
N LYS A 195 -15.62 17.53 7.63
CA LYS A 195 -15.74 16.11 7.89
C LYS A 195 -14.51 15.60 8.67
N ALA A 196 -14.78 14.90 9.75
CA ALA A 196 -13.77 14.24 10.57
C ALA A 196 -14.28 12.85 10.92
N MET A 197 -13.42 11.85 10.77
CA MET A 197 -13.70 10.45 11.08
C MET A 197 -12.48 9.82 11.75
N ASN A 198 -12.71 8.88 12.66
CA ASN A 198 -11.65 8.16 13.38
C ASN A 198 -10.68 9.12 14.10
N TRP A 199 -9.40 9.06 13.78
CA TRP A 199 -8.38 9.93 14.39
C TRP A 199 -8.21 11.27 13.69
N ASP A 200 -8.71 11.36 12.46
CA ASP A 200 -8.65 12.60 11.68
C ASP A 200 -9.59 13.68 12.25
N ARG A 201 -9.11 14.89 12.27
CA ARG A 201 -9.89 16.09 12.62
C ARG A 201 -9.46 17.28 11.78
N THR A 202 -10.40 18.05 11.30
CA THR A 202 -10.14 19.33 10.64
C THR A 202 -9.62 20.34 11.66
N VAL A 203 -8.48 20.95 11.36
CA VAL A 203 -7.88 22.04 12.15
C VAL A 203 -8.25 23.38 11.54
N ASN A 204 -8.13 23.50 10.22
CA ASN A 204 -8.51 24.69 9.47
C ASN A 204 -8.83 24.32 8.03
N SER A 205 -9.83 24.95 7.45
CA SER A 205 -10.15 24.78 6.04
C SER A 205 -10.69 26.05 5.43
N ASP A 206 -10.52 26.20 4.13
CA ASP A 206 -11.20 27.24 3.34
C ASP A 206 -11.54 26.70 1.96
N ALA A 207 -12.63 27.21 1.41
CA ALA A 207 -13.03 26.97 0.05
C ALA A 207 -13.77 28.17 -0.50
N ARG A 208 -13.48 28.53 -1.77
CA ARG A 208 -14.12 29.62 -2.49
C ARG A 208 -14.31 29.29 -3.96
N ALA A 209 -15.37 29.80 -4.53
CA ALA A 209 -15.57 29.78 -5.96
C ALA A 209 -14.75 30.93 -6.59
N ILE A 210 -13.88 30.60 -7.53
CA ILE A 210 -13.15 31.59 -8.35
C ILE A 210 -13.87 31.85 -9.67
N SER A 211 -14.80 31.01 -10.04
CA SER A 211 -15.78 31.18 -11.11
C SER A 211 -17.00 30.27 -10.85
N PRO A 212 -18.10 30.41 -11.60
CA PRO A 212 -19.26 29.50 -11.48
C PRO A 212 -18.95 28.02 -11.77
N THR A 213 -17.77 27.72 -12.37
CA THR A 213 -17.34 26.37 -12.76
C THR A 213 -16.01 25.96 -12.10
N GLN A 214 -15.49 26.76 -11.18
CA GLN A 214 -14.21 26.42 -10.54
C GLN A 214 -14.18 26.85 -9.07
N ILE A 215 -13.78 25.89 -8.23
CA ILE A 215 -13.63 26.05 -6.77
C ILE A 215 -12.18 25.75 -6.45
N THR A 216 -11.60 26.46 -5.47
CA THR A 216 -10.29 26.19 -4.92
C THR A 216 -10.33 26.33 -3.41
N GLY A 217 -9.38 25.70 -2.73
CA GLY A 217 -9.28 25.77 -1.27
C GLY A 217 -8.25 24.82 -0.69
N PHE A 218 -8.36 24.63 0.62
CA PHE A 218 -7.49 23.73 1.37
C PHE A 218 -8.21 23.12 2.56
N ARG A 219 -7.69 21.99 3.02
CA ARG A 219 -8.01 21.39 4.31
C ARG A 219 -6.70 21.08 5.04
N TYR A 220 -6.57 21.62 6.25
CA TYR A 220 -5.52 21.24 7.19
C TYR A 220 -6.16 20.37 8.25
N SER A 221 -5.52 19.25 8.54
CA SER A 221 -6.00 18.28 9.51
C SER A 221 -4.89 17.83 10.45
N ASP A 222 -5.30 17.22 11.53
CA ASP A 222 -4.45 16.65 12.55
C ASP A 222 -5.08 15.33 12.99
N GLY A 223 -4.32 14.29 12.96
CA GLY A 223 -4.80 12.95 13.25
C GLY A 223 -3.62 12.04 13.60
N TRP A 224 -3.54 10.90 12.99
CA TRP A 224 -2.39 10.02 13.05
C TRP A 224 -1.15 10.72 12.48
N ALA A 225 -1.21 11.21 11.24
CA ALA A 225 -0.24 12.19 10.79
C ALA A 225 -0.63 13.58 11.28
N ARG A 226 0.35 14.30 11.82
CA ARG A 226 0.14 15.64 12.36
C ARG A 226 0.38 16.71 11.31
N ASN A 227 -0.36 17.84 11.43
CA ASN A 227 -0.17 19.03 10.60
C ASN A 227 -0.21 18.69 9.09
N GLN A 228 -1.19 17.91 8.69
CA GLN A 228 -1.44 17.57 7.30
C GLN A 228 -1.99 18.77 6.54
N LYS A 229 -1.56 18.92 5.29
CA LYS A 229 -2.00 20.01 4.41
C LYS A 229 -2.38 19.45 3.06
N VAL A 230 -3.65 19.58 2.71
CA VAL A 230 -4.17 19.21 1.39
C VAL A 230 -4.81 20.44 0.75
N TYR A 231 -4.27 20.84 -0.39
CA TYR A 231 -4.83 21.89 -1.24
C TYR A 231 -5.58 21.23 -2.39
N PHE A 232 -6.61 21.89 -2.89
CA PHE A 232 -7.37 21.36 -4.01
C PHE A 232 -7.86 22.44 -4.98
N THR A 233 -8.13 22.02 -6.21
CA THR A 233 -8.87 22.80 -7.21
C THR A 233 -9.85 21.87 -7.91
N THR A 234 -11.13 22.25 -7.94
CA THR A 234 -12.20 21.49 -8.59
C THR A 234 -12.74 22.23 -9.79
N LYS A 235 -12.84 21.56 -10.94
CA LYS A 235 -13.51 22.02 -12.15
C LYS A 235 -14.86 21.32 -12.30
N LEU A 236 -15.92 22.09 -12.56
CA LEU A 236 -17.30 21.64 -12.74
C LEU A 236 -17.67 21.65 -14.23
N SER A 237 -18.38 20.64 -14.71
CA SER A 237 -18.86 20.58 -16.10
C SER A 237 -20.04 21.53 -16.37
N ARG A 238 -20.73 21.98 -15.35
CA ARG A 238 -21.87 22.89 -15.40
C ARG A 238 -21.72 23.99 -14.36
N PRO A 239 -22.00 25.27 -14.67
CA PRO A 239 -21.95 26.33 -13.69
C PRO A 239 -23.03 26.15 -12.61
N ALA A 240 -22.64 26.34 -11.34
CA ALA A 240 -23.58 26.39 -10.24
C ALA A 240 -24.45 27.67 -10.34
N ALA A 241 -25.74 27.53 -10.12
CA ALA A 241 -26.67 28.67 -10.12
C ALA A 241 -26.48 29.56 -8.89
N ARG A 242 -26.12 28.96 -7.77
CA ARG A 242 -25.85 29.63 -6.49
C ARG A 242 -24.85 28.82 -5.67
N ILE A 243 -23.96 29.49 -4.97
CA ILE A 243 -22.97 28.90 -4.08
C ILE A 243 -23.11 29.52 -2.70
N GLU A 244 -23.31 28.69 -1.69
CA GLU A 244 -23.37 29.11 -0.29
C GLU A 244 -22.16 28.55 0.47
N ARG A 245 -21.58 29.37 1.34
CA ARG A 245 -20.45 29.01 2.19
C ARG A 245 -20.86 29.15 3.65
N THR A 246 -20.71 28.08 4.42
CA THR A 246 -20.83 28.07 5.88
C THR A 246 -19.44 27.79 6.47
N ALA A 247 -19.06 28.53 7.50
CA ALA A 247 -17.80 28.31 8.23
C ALA A 247 -18.11 28.19 9.72
N THR A 248 -17.72 27.07 10.32
CA THR A 248 -17.85 26.83 11.76
C THR A 248 -16.52 27.11 12.42
N PRO A 249 -16.43 28.09 13.37
CA PRO A 249 -15.19 28.37 14.05
C PRO A 249 -14.83 27.27 15.06
N TYR A 250 -13.55 26.89 15.13
CA TYR A 250 -13.01 26.01 16.15
C TYR A 250 -12.15 26.80 17.13
N ILE A 251 -12.30 26.50 18.42
CA ILE A 251 -11.37 26.95 19.46
C ILE A 251 -10.35 25.83 19.63
N LEU A 252 -9.15 26.02 19.11
CA LEU A 252 -8.03 25.10 19.31
C LEU A 252 -7.59 25.18 20.78
N SER A 253 -8.05 24.28 21.62
CA SER A 253 -7.67 24.16 23.01
C SER A 253 -6.85 22.88 23.22
N LYS A 254 -5.57 23.03 23.44
CA LYS A 254 -4.70 22.54 24.53
C LYS A 254 -3.24 22.66 24.12
N GLY A 255 -2.49 23.47 24.86
CA GLY A 255 -1.02 23.41 24.88
C GLY A 255 -0.28 24.29 23.88
N GLN A 256 -0.93 25.14 23.10
CA GLN A 256 -0.25 26.15 22.28
C GLN A 256 -0.54 27.55 22.80
N VAL A 257 0.54 28.28 23.02
CA VAL A 257 0.50 29.72 23.35
C VAL A 257 0.06 30.47 22.10
N GLY A 258 -1.23 30.83 22.05
CA GLY A 258 -1.83 31.60 20.95
C GLY A 258 -3.22 31.06 20.58
N LYS A 259 -4.26 31.86 20.75
CA LYS A 259 -5.61 31.54 20.26
C LYS A 259 -5.62 31.62 18.73
N SER A 260 -5.32 30.55 18.04
CA SER A 260 -5.64 30.45 16.62
C SER A 260 -7.07 29.91 16.45
N VAL A 261 -7.88 30.62 15.71
CA VAL A 261 -9.24 30.17 15.35
C VAL A 261 -9.14 29.45 14.00
N GLY A 262 -9.30 28.12 14.01
CA GLY A 262 -9.51 27.33 12.81
C GLY A 262 -10.99 27.34 12.38
N HIS A 263 -11.28 27.01 11.15
CA HIS A 263 -12.63 26.91 10.62
C HIS A 263 -12.85 25.58 9.89
N GLY A 264 -14.03 24.98 10.10
CA GLY A 264 -14.56 23.94 9.22
C GLY A 264 -15.48 24.58 8.17
N VAL A 265 -15.18 24.38 6.90
CA VAL A 265 -15.92 25.01 5.80
C VAL A 265 -16.76 23.98 5.07
N ILE A 266 -18.01 24.35 4.79
CA ILE A 266 -18.93 23.61 3.92
C ILE A 266 -19.36 24.54 2.79
N LEU A 267 -19.19 24.10 1.52
CA LEU A 267 -19.81 24.75 0.36
C LEU A 267 -20.99 23.95 -0.13
N ARG A 268 -22.08 24.64 -0.49
CA ARG A 268 -23.26 24.08 -1.13
C ARG A 268 -23.42 24.68 -2.52
N LEU A 269 -23.35 23.84 -3.53
CA LEU A 269 -23.44 24.20 -4.95
C LEU A 269 -24.82 23.83 -5.44
N TYR A 270 -25.67 24.81 -5.71
CA TYR A 270 -27.06 24.62 -6.14
C TYR A 270 -27.18 24.66 -7.66
N TYR A 271 -27.98 23.77 -8.20
CA TYR A 271 -28.29 23.65 -9.61
C TYR A 271 -29.81 23.58 -9.77
N ASN A 272 -30.36 24.40 -10.67
CA ASN A 272 -31.80 24.46 -10.91
C ASN A 272 -32.17 23.64 -12.14
N LYS A 273 -33.35 23.03 -12.14
CA LYS A 273 -33.99 22.34 -13.28
C LYS A 273 -33.07 21.30 -13.92
N VAL A 274 -32.74 20.28 -13.14
CA VAL A 274 -31.98 19.12 -13.63
C VAL A 274 -32.96 18.08 -14.13
N ARG A 275 -32.74 17.54 -15.33
CA ARG A 275 -33.61 16.53 -15.96
C ARG A 275 -33.04 15.12 -15.76
N ALA A 276 -33.92 14.13 -15.81
CA ALA A 276 -33.53 12.73 -15.84
C ALA A 276 -32.53 12.46 -16.99
N GLY A 277 -31.43 11.78 -16.66
CA GLY A 277 -30.34 11.49 -17.58
C GLY A 277 -29.26 12.59 -17.67
N GLU A 278 -29.49 13.79 -17.16
CA GLU A 278 -28.44 14.82 -17.07
C GLU A 278 -27.38 14.45 -16.06
N SER A 279 -26.13 14.89 -16.33
CA SER A 279 -24.98 14.61 -15.45
C SER A 279 -24.19 15.88 -15.15
N ILE A 280 -23.64 15.92 -13.94
CA ILE A 280 -22.63 16.91 -13.53
C ILE A 280 -21.35 16.18 -13.22
N THR A 281 -20.24 16.59 -13.84
CA THR A 281 -18.91 16.03 -13.63
C THR A 281 -18.04 17.01 -12.85
N LEU A 282 -17.34 16.50 -11.84
CA LEU A 282 -16.35 17.20 -11.04
C LEU A 282 -14.98 16.59 -11.32
N CYS A 283 -13.98 17.42 -11.59
CA CYS A 283 -12.57 17.02 -11.65
C CYS A 283 -11.84 17.78 -10.53
N THR A 284 -11.42 17.06 -9.49
CA THR A 284 -10.78 17.62 -8.30
C THR A 284 -9.33 17.18 -8.24
N ALA A 285 -8.41 18.10 -8.43
CA ALA A 285 -6.97 17.88 -8.27
C ALA A 285 -6.52 18.20 -6.84
N LEU A 286 -5.60 17.41 -6.32
CA LEU A 286 -4.96 17.60 -5.03
C LEU A 286 -3.52 18.11 -5.19
N SER A 287 -2.99 18.73 -4.14
CA SER A 287 -1.58 19.11 -3.98
C SER A 287 -1.21 19.17 -2.49
N GLY A 288 -0.04 18.68 -2.12
CA GLY A 288 0.55 18.89 -0.79
C GLY A 288 1.25 20.25 -0.62
N VAL A 289 1.31 21.06 -1.71
CA VAL A 289 2.13 22.28 -1.77
C VAL A 289 1.29 23.55 -1.72
N SER A 290 0.30 23.68 -2.63
CA SER A 290 -0.50 24.90 -2.74
C SER A 290 -1.72 24.73 -3.66
N GLU A 291 -2.70 25.65 -3.58
CA GLU A 291 -3.81 25.73 -4.53
C GLU A 291 -3.33 25.93 -5.97
N ALA A 292 -2.23 26.67 -6.19
CA ALA A 292 -1.63 26.82 -7.51
C ALA A 292 -0.99 25.52 -8.02
N GLY A 293 -0.45 24.68 -7.13
CA GLY A 293 0.00 23.31 -7.43
C GLY A 293 -1.17 22.44 -7.88
N ALA A 294 -2.27 22.45 -7.11
CA ALA A 294 -3.48 21.73 -7.46
C ALA A 294 -4.05 22.16 -8.83
N LEU A 295 -4.02 23.46 -9.13
CA LEU A 295 -4.45 23.97 -10.45
C LEU A 295 -3.55 23.45 -11.58
N LYS A 296 -2.22 23.39 -11.40
CA LYS A 296 -1.31 22.82 -12.39
C LYS A 296 -1.57 21.33 -12.60
N ASN A 297 -1.80 20.58 -11.51
CA ASN A 297 -2.15 19.17 -11.56
C ASN A 297 -3.45 18.96 -12.36
N LEU A 298 -4.48 19.78 -12.09
CA LEU A 298 -5.75 19.76 -12.81
C LEU A 298 -5.58 20.02 -14.32
N GLN A 299 -4.81 21.05 -14.67
CA GLN A 299 -4.57 21.43 -16.06
C GLN A 299 -3.81 20.36 -16.85
N ALA A 300 -2.85 19.70 -16.18
CA ALA A 300 -2.04 18.66 -16.81
C ALA A 300 -2.81 17.35 -16.99
N GLU A 301 -3.57 16.92 -15.98
CA GLU A 301 -4.16 15.59 -15.96
C GLU A 301 -5.65 15.56 -16.30
N ALA A 302 -6.40 16.66 -16.03
CA ALA A 302 -7.83 16.75 -16.30
C ALA A 302 -8.24 18.04 -17.02
N PRO A 303 -7.73 18.31 -18.24
CA PRO A 303 -8.03 19.54 -18.97
C PRO A 303 -9.50 19.66 -19.44
N HIS A 304 -10.25 18.58 -19.48
CA HIS A 304 -11.67 18.53 -19.83
C HIS A 304 -12.50 17.86 -18.73
N THR A 305 -13.85 17.78 -18.91
CA THR A 305 -14.78 17.16 -17.98
C THR A 305 -15.46 15.90 -18.55
N ASP A 306 -14.87 15.27 -19.57
CA ASP A 306 -15.37 14.04 -20.17
C ASP A 306 -14.97 12.83 -19.31
N PHE A 307 -15.87 12.41 -18.44
CA PHE A 307 -15.69 11.28 -17.51
C PHE A 307 -15.28 9.99 -18.22
N ASN A 308 -15.90 9.68 -19.36
CA ASN A 308 -15.67 8.40 -20.04
C ASN A 308 -14.23 8.27 -20.55
N ARG A 309 -13.61 9.38 -20.98
CA ARG A 309 -12.20 9.38 -21.39
C ARG A 309 -11.27 9.04 -20.21
N TYR A 310 -11.52 9.58 -19.02
CA TYR A 310 -10.73 9.27 -17.81
C TYR A 310 -10.93 7.83 -17.38
N ARG A 311 -12.18 7.34 -17.36
CA ARG A 311 -12.50 5.94 -17.06
C ARG A 311 -11.78 4.98 -18.02
N GLN A 312 -11.82 5.25 -19.34
CA GLN A 312 -11.12 4.41 -20.32
C GLN A 312 -9.59 4.45 -20.13
N ALA A 313 -9.03 5.62 -19.82
CA ALA A 313 -7.61 5.76 -19.56
C ALA A 313 -7.19 4.99 -18.30
N ALA A 314 -7.98 5.07 -17.21
CA ALA A 314 -7.76 4.33 -15.97
C ALA A 314 -7.83 2.81 -16.20
N THR A 315 -8.88 2.34 -16.92
CA THR A 315 -9.03 0.91 -17.31
C THR A 315 -7.79 0.43 -18.08
N HIS A 316 -7.38 1.16 -19.13
CA HIS A 316 -6.21 0.79 -19.93
C HIS A 316 -4.92 0.73 -19.10
N ARG A 317 -4.74 1.69 -18.21
CA ARG A 317 -3.58 1.76 -17.33
C ARG A 317 -3.52 0.54 -16.37
N TRP A 318 -4.65 0.16 -15.78
CA TRP A 318 -4.73 -1.01 -14.94
C TRP A 318 -4.58 -2.32 -15.72
N ASP A 319 -5.21 -2.44 -16.89
CA ASP A 319 -5.02 -3.61 -17.77
C ASP A 319 -3.55 -3.81 -18.13
N LYS A 320 -2.82 -2.74 -18.42
CA LYS A 320 -1.36 -2.78 -18.65
C LYS A 320 -0.60 -3.27 -17.43
N ARG A 321 -0.93 -2.78 -16.24
CA ARG A 321 -0.25 -3.16 -14.98
C ARG A 321 -0.52 -4.61 -14.61
N LEU A 322 -1.76 -5.02 -14.62
CA LEU A 322 -2.17 -6.37 -14.28
C LEU A 322 -1.65 -7.41 -15.28
N ALA A 323 -1.52 -7.04 -16.57
CA ALA A 323 -0.98 -7.91 -17.61
C ALA A 323 0.51 -8.25 -17.47
N GLN A 324 1.22 -7.65 -16.48
CA GLN A 324 2.58 -8.08 -16.15
C GLN A 324 2.60 -9.53 -15.64
N ILE A 325 1.52 -9.99 -14.98
CA ILE A 325 1.38 -11.39 -14.59
C ILE A 325 0.12 -11.95 -15.25
N ARG A 326 0.27 -13.04 -15.98
CA ARG A 326 -0.83 -13.75 -16.64
C ARG A 326 -0.95 -15.15 -16.09
N LEU A 327 -2.15 -15.53 -15.74
CA LEU A 327 -2.51 -16.88 -15.33
C LEU A 327 -2.98 -17.70 -16.53
N SER A 328 -2.90 -19.03 -16.44
CA SER A 328 -3.47 -19.95 -17.42
C SER A 328 -5.00 -19.74 -17.56
N SER A 329 -5.50 -19.95 -18.76
CA SER A 329 -6.93 -19.73 -19.10
C SER A 329 -7.89 -20.70 -18.39
N ASP A 330 -7.38 -21.82 -17.91
CA ASP A 330 -8.14 -22.84 -17.15
C ASP A 330 -8.20 -22.53 -15.63
N THR A 331 -7.59 -21.41 -15.19
CA THR A 331 -7.69 -20.96 -13.80
C THR A 331 -9.14 -20.56 -13.47
N PRO A 332 -9.75 -21.09 -12.39
CA PRO A 332 -11.10 -20.74 -11.98
C PRO A 332 -11.30 -19.22 -11.79
N ASP A 333 -12.48 -18.73 -12.16
CA ASP A 333 -12.80 -17.28 -12.11
C ASP A 333 -12.63 -16.68 -10.71
N SER A 334 -13.00 -17.40 -9.66
CA SER A 334 -12.83 -16.97 -8.27
C SER A 334 -11.35 -16.76 -7.92
N LEU A 335 -10.47 -17.69 -8.32
CA LEU A 335 -9.03 -17.57 -8.10
C LEU A 335 -8.42 -16.46 -8.94
N GLN A 336 -8.88 -16.25 -10.19
CA GLN A 336 -8.46 -15.10 -11.00
C GLN A 336 -8.87 -13.79 -10.33
N THR A 337 -10.10 -13.70 -9.82
CA THR A 337 -10.59 -12.51 -9.11
C THR A 337 -9.77 -12.20 -7.87
N THR A 338 -9.52 -13.21 -7.02
CA THR A 338 -8.68 -13.04 -5.82
C THR A 338 -7.26 -12.62 -6.20
N PHE A 339 -6.63 -13.29 -7.17
CA PHE A 339 -5.26 -13.00 -7.60
C PHE A 339 -5.12 -11.58 -8.17
N TYR A 340 -5.97 -11.21 -9.12
CA TYR A 340 -5.86 -9.88 -9.73
C TYR A 340 -6.29 -8.76 -8.78
N THR A 341 -7.14 -9.04 -7.80
CA THR A 341 -7.44 -8.07 -6.73
C THR A 341 -6.24 -7.91 -5.79
N ALA A 342 -5.57 -9.01 -5.41
CA ALA A 342 -4.33 -8.93 -4.64
C ALA A 342 -3.23 -8.16 -5.43
N LEU A 343 -3.04 -8.48 -6.71
CA LEU A 343 -2.08 -7.75 -7.56
C LEU A 343 -2.43 -6.26 -7.72
N TYR A 344 -3.72 -5.90 -7.72
CA TYR A 344 -4.20 -4.53 -7.68
C TYR A 344 -3.86 -3.86 -6.34
N ARG A 345 -4.23 -4.49 -5.19
CA ARG A 345 -3.98 -3.96 -3.85
C ARG A 345 -2.49 -3.71 -3.59
N ALA A 346 -1.63 -4.62 -4.01
CA ALA A 346 -0.17 -4.47 -3.93
C ALA A 346 0.37 -3.29 -4.77
N GLN A 347 -0.44 -2.56 -5.54
CA GLN A 347 0.01 -1.47 -6.41
C GLN A 347 -0.75 -0.16 -6.19
N ILE A 348 -1.36 0.04 -5.02
CA ILE A 348 -2.02 1.30 -4.66
C ILE A 348 -1.28 2.08 -3.57
N CYS A 349 -0.36 1.47 -2.86
CA CYS A 349 0.59 2.07 -1.92
C CYS A 349 2.01 1.62 -2.27
N PRO A 350 3.04 2.44 -1.98
CA PRO A 350 3.01 3.83 -1.50
C PRO A 350 2.33 4.80 -2.46
N THR A 351 1.93 5.98 -1.98
CA THR A 351 1.17 6.95 -2.78
C THR A 351 2.04 8.10 -3.28
N LEU A 352 1.82 8.51 -4.53
CA LEU A 352 2.45 9.71 -5.09
C LEU A 352 2.12 10.93 -4.24
N TYR A 353 3.13 11.78 -3.98
CA TYR A 353 2.98 12.95 -3.13
C TYR A 353 3.41 14.27 -3.80
N SER A 354 4.22 14.22 -4.84
CA SER A 354 4.65 15.41 -5.58
C SER A 354 3.65 15.89 -6.62
N ASP A 355 3.61 17.20 -6.86
CA ASP A 355 2.89 17.85 -7.97
C ASP A 355 3.50 17.47 -9.33
N VAL A 356 2.81 17.78 -10.43
CA VAL A 356 3.29 17.51 -11.82
C VAL A 356 4.58 18.24 -12.16
N ASP A 357 4.90 19.34 -11.48
CA ASP A 357 6.16 20.05 -11.61
C ASP A 357 7.26 19.53 -10.66
N GLY A 358 6.99 18.42 -9.96
CA GLY A 358 7.93 17.76 -9.08
C GLY A 358 8.05 18.37 -7.68
N ARG A 359 7.29 19.43 -7.36
CA ARG A 359 7.32 20.04 -6.02
C ARG A 359 6.56 19.21 -5.00
N TYR A 360 7.07 19.17 -3.78
CA TYR A 360 6.45 18.51 -2.64
C TYR A 360 6.85 19.19 -1.32
N LEU A 361 6.06 19.01 -0.28
CA LEU A 361 6.38 19.48 1.08
C LEU A 361 7.28 18.43 1.75
N GLY A 362 8.49 18.84 2.16
CA GLY A 362 9.44 17.98 2.86
C GLY A 362 9.11 17.75 4.34
N ALA A 363 9.81 16.79 4.97
CA ALA A 363 9.69 16.54 6.40
C ALA A 363 10.16 17.75 7.27
N ASP A 364 11.07 18.55 6.75
CA ASP A 364 11.53 19.84 7.30
C ASP A 364 10.51 20.98 7.15
N ARG A 365 9.36 20.72 6.52
CA ARG A 365 8.29 21.68 6.22
C ARG A 365 8.65 22.72 5.16
N GLU A 366 9.73 22.50 4.44
CA GLU A 366 10.12 23.30 3.28
C GLU A 366 9.62 22.68 1.97
N ILE A 367 9.51 23.50 0.91
CA ILE A 367 9.12 23.00 -0.42
C ILE A 367 10.35 22.56 -1.17
N HIS A 368 10.40 21.30 -1.49
CA HIS A 368 11.42 20.70 -2.34
C HIS A 368 10.91 20.42 -3.75
N GLN A 369 11.83 20.09 -4.64
CA GLN A 369 11.51 19.74 -6.03
C GLN A 369 12.39 18.58 -6.52
N ARG A 370 11.76 17.61 -7.17
CA ARG A 370 12.42 16.47 -7.80
C ARG A 370 11.76 16.17 -9.15
N ALA A 371 12.56 15.83 -10.17
CA ALA A 371 12.06 15.53 -11.51
C ALA A 371 11.25 14.23 -11.55
N ASP A 372 11.72 13.20 -10.82
CA ASP A 372 11.01 11.94 -10.63
C ASP A 372 9.94 12.07 -9.53
N GLY A 373 9.01 11.15 -9.45
CA GLY A 373 7.95 11.18 -8.45
C GLY A 373 8.49 11.06 -7.02
N THR A 374 7.91 11.83 -6.08
CA THR A 374 8.12 11.65 -4.63
C THR A 374 6.91 10.95 -4.05
N TYR A 375 7.16 9.95 -3.20
CA TYR A 375 6.13 9.08 -2.65
C TYR A 375 6.08 9.16 -1.12
N SER A 376 4.93 8.80 -0.56
CA SER A 376 4.64 8.77 0.87
C SER A 376 3.73 7.60 1.21
N THR A 377 3.30 7.52 2.47
CA THR A 377 2.42 6.44 2.96
C THR A 377 3.14 5.08 2.88
N PHE A 378 4.27 5.01 3.58
CA PHE A 378 5.10 3.80 3.66
C PHE A 378 4.85 3.06 4.98
N SER A 379 4.18 1.93 4.91
CA SER A 379 3.97 0.98 6.02
C SER A 379 5.14 0.00 6.08
N LEU A 380 6.31 0.49 6.54
CA LEU A 380 7.58 -0.20 6.33
C LEU A 380 7.74 -1.47 7.17
N TRP A 381 7.18 -1.51 8.38
CA TRP A 381 7.17 -2.71 9.22
C TRP A 381 6.53 -3.92 8.51
N ASP A 382 5.55 -3.65 7.66
CA ASP A 382 4.81 -4.64 6.90
C ASP A 382 5.47 -4.89 5.54
N THR A 383 5.63 -3.84 4.74
CA THR A 383 5.89 -3.91 3.31
C THR A 383 7.31 -4.32 2.93
N TYR A 384 8.29 -4.22 3.85
CA TYR A 384 9.66 -4.68 3.58
C TYR A 384 9.72 -6.18 3.29
N ARG A 385 8.75 -6.96 3.81
CA ARG A 385 8.73 -8.43 3.79
C ARG A 385 8.44 -9.00 2.41
N ALA A 386 7.42 -8.47 1.71
CA ALA A 386 7.05 -8.96 0.38
C ALA A 386 6.70 -7.86 -0.62
N ALA A 387 6.06 -6.76 -0.22
CA ALA A 387 5.63 -5.72 -1.16
C ALA A 387 6.81 -5.06 -1.88
N HIS A 388 7.84 -4.60 -1.16
CA HIS A 388 9.04 -4.03 -1.77
C HIS A 388 9.82 -5.04 -2.63
N PRO A 389 10.06 -6.31 -2.21
CA PRO A 389 10.59 -7.34 -3.09
C PRO A 389 9.76 -7.58 -4.36
N LEU A 390 8.43 -7.46 -4.29
CA LEU A 390 7.56 -7.57 -5.47
C LEU A 390 7.78 -6.39 -6.42
N TYR A 391 7.92 -5.16 -5.89
CA TYR A 391 8.23 -3.97 -6.70
C TYR A 391 9.61 -4.08 -7.35
N SER A 392 10.59 -4.65 -6.64
CA SER A 392 11.94 -4.92 -7.19
C SER A 392 11.90 -5.81 -8.44
N ILE A 393 10.94 -6.74 -8.51
CA ILE A 393 10.75 -7.61 -9.68
C ILE A 393 9.89 -6.92 -10.77
N LEU A 394 8.75 -6.35 -10.39
CA LEU A 394 7.75 -5.89 -11.36
C LEU A 394 7.96 -4.44 -11.81
N GLN A 395 8.45 -3.57 -10.92
CA GLN A 395 8.54 -2.12 -11.13
C GLN A 395 9.83 -1.51 -10.55
N PRO A 396 11.02 -1.96 -10.98
CA PRO A 396 12.30 -1.50 -10.42
C PRO A 396 12.50 0.02 -10.53
N ASP A 397 11.95 0.68 -11.56
CA ASP A 397 12.01 2.14 -11.69
C ASP A 397 11.24 2.84 -10.57
N LEU A 398 10.03 2.36 -10.23
CA LEU A 398 9.26 2.90 -9.11
C LEU A 398 9.92 2.55 -7.76
N GLN A 399 10.45 1.35 -7.61
CA GLN A 399 11.18 0.95 -6.39
C GLN A 399 12.39 1.88 -6.17
N ARG A 400 13.11 2.27 -7.23
CA ARG A 400 14.16 3.28 -7.15
C ARG A 400 13.64 4.62 -6.63
N ASP A 401 12.46 5.06 -7.12
CA ASP A 401 11.85 6.33 -6.71
C ASP A 401 11.33 6.28 -5.27
N PHE A 402 10.81 5.12 -4.83
CA PHE A 402 10.42 4.88 -3.44
C PHE A 402 11.64 4.98 -2.52
N VAL A 403 12.73 4.30 -2.85
CA VAL A 403 13.99 4.37 -2.09
C VAL A 403 14.52 5.79 -2.01
N GLN A 404 14.52 6.52 -3.13
CA GLN A 404 14.96 7.92 -3.11
C GLN A 404 14.04 8.78 -2.23
N SER A 405 12.72 8.53 -2.22
CA SER A 405 11.78 9.26 -1.35
C SER A 405 12.06 9.01 0.14
N LEU A 406 12.43 7.78 0.52
CA LEU A 406 12.83 7.46 1.89
C LEU A 406 14.14 8.17 2.27
N ILE A 407 15.12 8.22 1.37
CA ILE A 407 16.40 8.91 1.58
C ILE A 407 16.17 10.42 1.72
N ASP A 408 15.40 11.02 0.82
CA ASP A 408 15.06 12.45 0.85
C ASP A 408 14.36 12.80 2.17
N PHE A 409 13.39 11.97 2.59
CA PHE A 409 12.72 12.15 3.89
C PHE A 409 13.74 12.12 5.05
N GLY A 410 14.63 11.14 5.07
CA GLY A 410 15.64 11.02 6.12
C GLY A 410 16.59 12.21 6.17
N GLU A 411 17.01 12.73 5.01
CA GLU A 411 17.85 13.93 4.93
C GLU A 411 17.13 15.20 5.43
N GLN A 412 15.80 15.27 5.24
CA GLN A 412 14.94 16.37 5.70
C GLN A 412 14.47 16.19 7.16
N ASN A 413 14.63 14.99 7.74
CA ASN A 413 14.22 14.62 9.09
C ASN A 413 15.45 14.42 10.01
N GLU A 414 16.30 15.44 10.12
CA GLU A 414 17.49 15.45 11.00
C GLU A 414 18.44 14.26 10.80
N GLY A 415 18.47 13.64 9.62
CA GLY A 415 19.28 12.46 9.31
C GLY A 415 18.69 11.13 9.80
N HIS A 416 17.39 11.09 10.10
CA HIS A 416 16.70 9.87 10.51
C HIS A 416 15.69 9.43 9.44
N LEU A 417 15.91 8.23 8.90
CA LEU A 417 14.98 7.59 7.97
C LEU A 417 13.63 7.35 8.63
N PRO A 418 12.53 7.33 7.85
CA PRO A 418 11.20 7.16 8.43
C PRO A 418 10.97 5.73 8.94
N VAL A 419 10.15 5.62 9.99
CA VAL A 419 9.54 4.37 10.47
C VAL A 419 8.21 4.13 9.76
N TRP A 420 7.35 5.14 9.78
CA TRP A 420 6.07 5.14 9.06
C TRP A 420 5.68 6.57 8.69
N ASN A 421 6.04 7.02 7.50
CA ASN A 421 5.74 8.39 7.09
C ASN A 421 4.41 8.50 6.34
N MET A 422 3.63 9.52 6.67
CA MET A 422 2.41 9.89 5.97
C MET A 422 2.47 11.38 5.60
N PHE A 423 2.41 11.67 4.29
CA PHE A 423 2.71 12.98 3.72
C PHE A 423 4.10 13.48 4.19
N ALA A 424 4.19 14.68 4.76
CA ALA A 424 5.44 15.24 5.28
C ALA A 424 5.67 14.93 6.78
N SER A 425 4.96 13.96 7.36
CA SER A 425 5.03 13.65 8.79
C SER A 425 5.57 12.26 9.04
N GLU A 426 6.49 12.14 10.01
CA GLU A 426 6.79 10.88 10.67
C GLU A 426 5.69 10.59 11.70
N THR A 427 5.11 9.40 11.66
CA THR A 427 4.08 8.99 12.62
C THR A 427 4.63 8.14 13.74
N ASP A 428 5.85 7.62 13.61
CA ASP A 428 6.50 6.68 14.55
C ASP A 428 5.63 5.43 14.84
N MET A 429 4.71 5.10 13.96
CA MET A 429 3.87 3.90 14.11
C MET A 429 4.68 2.65 13.83
N MET A 430 4.48 1.61 14.63
CA MET A 430 5.18 0.33 14.60
C MET A 430 6.65 0.44 15.03
N ILE A 431 7.36 -0.66 15.06
CA ILE A 431 8.73 -0.79 15.56
C ILE A 431 9.75 -0.92 14.40
N GLY A 432 11.02 -1.01 14.72
CA GLY A 432 12.09 -1.15 13.75
C GLY A 432 12.50 0.17 13.10
N TYR A 433 13.44 0.07 12.17
CA TYR A 433 13.83 1.14 11.22
C TYR A 433 13.92 0.54 9.80
N HIS A 434 12.81 -0.07 9.38
CA HIS A 434 12.73 -0.93 8.18
C HIS A 434 12.86 -0.18 6.85
N SER A 435 12.97 1.15 6.85
CA SER A 435 13.52 1.87 5.71
C SER A 435 14.90 1.36 5.31
N VAL A 436 15.70 0.96 6.30
CA VAL A 436 17.09 0.48 6.09
C VAL A 436 17.12 -0.77 5.23
N PRO A 437 16.45 -1.88 5.57
CA PRO A 437 16.45 -3.07 4.70
C PRO A 437 15.82 -2.83 3.34
N VAL A 438 14.79 -1.97 3.21
CA VAL A 438 14.20 -1.61 1.90
C VAL A 438 15.22 -0.91 0.99
N ILE A 439 15.97 0.06 1.53
CA ILE A 439 17.00 0.79 0.79
C ILE A 439 18.14 -0.15 0.41
N VAL A 440 18.61 -0.97 1.37
CA VAL A 440 19.76 -1.87 1.16
C VAL A 440 19.41 -2.98 0.18
N GLU A 441 18.20 -3.55 0.25
CA GLU A 441 17.72 -4.54 -0.73
C GLU A 441 17.83 -3.97 -2.14
N ALA A 442 17.29 -2.78 -2.38
CA ALA A 442 17.34 -2.15 -3.70
C ALA A 442 18.77 -1.86 -4.19
N VAL A 443 19.69 -1.52 -3.28
CA VAL A 443 21.13 -1.36 -3.63
C VAL A 443 21.73 -2.71 -4.01
N LEU A 444 21.51 -3.75 -3.22
CA LEU A 444 22.08 -5.08 -3.47
C LEU A 444 21.54 -5.73 -4.76
N ARG A 445 20.33 -5.33 -5.20
CA ARG A 445 19.74 -5.76 -6.50
C ARG A 445 20.16 -4.86 -7.67
N GLY A 446 20.94 -3.80 -7.44
CA GLY A 446 21.36 -2.86 -8.49
C GLY A 446 20.22 -1.96 -8.99
N ILE A 447 19.09 -1.91 -8.29
CA ILE A 447 17.93 -1.05 -8.60
C ILE A 447 18.24 0.41 -8.23
N TYR A 448 18.86 0.60 -7.08
CA TYR A 448 19.30 1.91 -6.61
C TYR A 448 20.83 1.97 -6.54
N VAL A 449 21.40 2.97 -7.22
CA VAL A 449 22.85 3.21 -7.18
C VAL A 449 23.11 4.52 -6.45
N PRO A 450 23.61 4.49 -5.20
CA PRO A 450 23.85 5.71 -4.44
C PRO A 450 24.96 6.55 -5.08
N LYS A 451 24.69 7.86 -5.24
CA LYS A 451 25.67 8.83 -5.77
C LYS A 451 26.87 8.99 -4.83
N ASP A 452 26.63 8.94 -3.53
CA ASP A 452 27.62 8.97 -2.46
C ASP A 452 27.34 7.83 -1.48
N LYS A 453 28.13 6.76 -1.62
CA LYS A 453 28.00 5.54 -0.78
C LYS A 453 28.25 5.84 0.70
N ALA A 454 29.23 6.70 0.99
CA ALA A 454 29.58 7.03 2.37
C ALA A 454 28.50 7.91 3.04
N LYS A 455 27.88 8.82 2.28
CA LYS A 455 26.74 9.62 2.77
C LYS A 455 25.55 8.72 3.11
N LEU A 456 25.23 7.76 2.23
CA LEU A 456 24.15 6.81 2.51
C LEU A 456 24.47 5.95 3.74
N LEU A 457 25.69 5.42 3.87
CA LEU A 457 26.08 4.67 5.07
C LEU A 457 25.91 5.50 6.35
N ARG A 458 26.31 6.79 6.32
CA ARG A 458 26.08 7.69 7.47
C ARG A 458 24.60 7.84 7.80
N LEU A 459 23.73 7.98 6.80
CA LEU A 459 22.27 8.11 7.00
C LEU A 459 21.69 6.83 7.64
N LEU A 460 22.05 5.64 7.13
CA LEU A 460 21.64 4.36 7.70
C LEU A 460 22.07 4.24 9.17
N ARG A 461 23.34 4.56 9.45
CA ARG A 461 23.90 4.51 10.81
C ARG A 461 23.28 5.54 11.75
N THR A 462 23.07 6.78 11.29
CA THR A 462 22.45 7.84 12.12
C THR A 462 21.06 7.39 12.58
N THR A 463 20.31 6.73 11.71
CA THR A 463 19.00 6.14 12.06
C THR A 463 19.14 5.05 13.12
N ALA A 464 20.03 4.06 12.93
CA ALA A 464 20.25 2.95 13.86
C ALA A 464 20.95 3.37 15.18
N GLU A 465 21.55 4.55 15.23
CA GLU A 465 22.29 5.10 16.38
C GLU A 465 21.59 6.29 17.05
N ARG A 466 20.31 6.54 16.70
CA ARG A 466 19.52 7.66 17.25
C ARG A 466 19.47 7.59 18.77
N LYS A 467 19.89 8.67 19.42
CA LYS A 467 19.99 8.78 20.89
C LYS A 467 18.62 9.02 21.53
N GLY A 468 18.39 8.43 22.69
CA GLY A 468 17.14 8.62 23.45
C GLY A 468 15.89 8.13 22.76
N TYR A 469 16.02 7.26 21.72
CA TYR A 469 14.91 6.81 20.90
C TYR A 469 14.65 5.33 21.07
N ARG A 470 13.43 4.97 21.48
CA ARG A 470 12.82 3.63 21.46
C ARG A 470 13.76 2.47 21.90
N GLY A 471 14.52 2.70 22.98
CA GLY A 471 15.39 1.68 23.56
C GLY A 471 16.74 1.48 22.87
N LEU A 472 17.06 2.19 21.77
CA LEU A 472 18.32 2.04 21.01
C LEU A 472 19.59 2.26 21.84
N ASP A 473 19.57 3.17 22.84
CA ASP A 473 20.73 3.38 23.71
C ASP A 473 21.06 2.14 24.56
N GLY A 474 20.02 1.48 25.06
CA GLY A 474 20.15 0.20 25.79
C GLY A 474 20.62 -0.93 24.87
N TYR A 475 19.97 -1.03 23.71
CA TYR A 475 20.29 -2.01 22.69
C TYR A 475 21.76 -1.95 22.23
N ARG A 476 22.27 -0.75 21.93
CA ARG A 476 23.68 -0.58 21.53
C ARG A 476 24.70 -0.92 22.63
N LYS A 477 24.33 -0.67 23.90
CA LYS A 477 25.25 -0.91 25.06
C LYS A 477 25.24 -2.35 25.56
N LYS A 478 24.08 -2.99 25.52
CA LYS A 478 23.83 -4.30 26.17
C LYS A 478 23.53 -5.42 25.19
N GLY A 479 23.29 -5.10 23.92
CA GLY A 479 22.85 -6.04 22.91
C GLY A 479 21.36 -6.39 22.99
N TYR A 480 20.56 -5.66 23.78
CA TYR A 480 19.11 -5.85 23.86
C TYR A 480 18.39 -4.61 24.40
N VAL A 481 17.11 -4.49 24.09
CA VAL A 481 16.20 -3.50 24.65
C VAL A 481 15.69 -4.04 26.00
N ALA A 482 15.84 -3.28 27.07
CA ALA A 482 15.50 -3.72 28.43
C ALA A 482 14.00 -3.56 28.70
N SER A 483 13.32 -4.64 29.16
CA SER A 483 11.86 -4.70 29.36
C SER A 483 11.34 -3.80 30.47
N ASP A 484 12.19 -3.43 31.43
CA ASP A 484 11.87 -2.47 32.51
C ASP A 484 12.07 -1.00 32.12
N ARG A 485 12.45 -0.73 30.86
CA ARG A 485 12.73 0.62 30.33
C ARG A 485 11.93 0.96 29.10
N GLU A 486 11.55 -0.04 28.33
CA GLU A 486 10.90 0.14 27.04
C GLU A 486 9.89 -0.97 26.80
N ASP A 487 8.68 -0.63 26.41
CA ASP A 487 7.68 -1.57 25.90
C ASP A 487 8.16 -2.19 24.58
N GLU A 488 7.59 -3.31 24.17
CA GLU A 488 7.91 -4.06 22.94
C GLU A 488 9.39 -4.51 22.86
N SER A 489 10.02 -4.70 24.00
CA SER A 489 11.47 -4.86 24.13
C SER A 489 12.03 -6.09 23.42
N VAL A 490 11.30 -7.22 23.42
CA VAL A 490 11.69 -8.43 22.69
C VAL A 490 11.58 -8.20 21.20
N SER A 491 10.43 -7.75 20.71
CA SER A 491 10.18 -7.48 19.31
C SER A 491 11.18 -6.47 18.75
N LYS A 492 11.39 -5.35 19.44
CA LYS A 492 12.39 -4.32 19.06
C LYS A 492 13.81 -4.90 18.98
N THR A 493 14.21 -5.76 19.91
CA THR A 493 15.55 -6.36 19.86
C THR A 493 15.73 -7.26 18.64
N LEU A 494 14.72 -8.07 18.31
CA LEU A 494 14.77 -8.98 17.16
C LEU A 494 14.78 -8.21 15.84
N GLU A 495 13.92 -7.20 15.70
CA GLU A 495 13.80 -6.45 14.47
C GLU A 495 14.95 -5.46 14.24
N TYR A 496 15.47 -4.83 15.30
CA TYR A 496 16.72 -4.07 15.22
C TYR A 496 17.92 -4.93 14.78
N ALA A 497 17.96 -6.20 15.21
CA ALA A 497 19.01 -7.12 14.76
C ALA A 497 18.91 -7.42 13.25
N TYR A 498 17.72 -7.52 12.71
CA TYR A 498 17.50 -7.65 11.27
C TYR A 498 17.91 -6.39 10.51
N ASP A 499 17.49 -5.22 10.99
CA ASP A 499 17.84 -3.93 10.38
C ASP A 499 19.36 -3.68 10.40
N ASP A 500 20.04 -4.10 11.48
CA ASP A 500 21.50 -4.04 11.60
C ASP A 500 22.21 -5.00 10.62
N ASP A 501 21.64 -6.17 10.33
CA ASP A 501 22.18 -7.06 9.28
C ASP A 501 22.14 -6.38 7.90
N ALA A 502 21.10 -5.57 7.63
CA ALA A 502 21.06 -4.78 6.41
C ALA A 502 22.22 -3.78 6.34
N ILE A 503 22.52 -3.06 7.42
CA ILE A 503 23.67 -2.13 7.46
C ILE A 503 24.98 -2.89 7.28
N ALA A 504 25.14 -4.06 7.90
CA ALA A 504 26.31 -4.90 7.74
C ALA A 504 26.51 -5.33 6.26
N ARG A 505 25.42 -5.74 5.59
CA ARG A 505 25.47 -6.12 4.16
C ARG A 505 25.79 -4.92 3.28
N TYR A 506 25.27 -3.73 3.58
CA TYR A 506 25.62 -2.51 2.85
C TYR A 506 27.11 -2.15 3.02
N ALA A 507 27.62 -2.20 4.26
CA ALA A 507 29.02 -1.96 4.56
C ALA A 507 29.95 -2.95 3.82
N ALA A 508 29.60 -4.25 3.81
CA ALA A 508 30.32 -5.28 3.04
C ALA A 508 30.30 -4.97 1.53
N TRP A 509 29.11 -4.58 0.98
CA TRP A 509 28.97 -4.22 -0.43
C TRP A 509 29.85 -3.04 -0.86
N MET A 510 30.03 -2.06 0.03
CA MET A 510 30.92 -0.92 -0.27
C MET A 510 32.38 -1.13 0.12
N GLY A 511 32.73 -2.23 0.82
CA GLY A 511 34.07 -2.57 1.27
C GLY A 511 34.50 -1.95 2.59
N ASP A 512 33.56 -1.49 3.44
CA ASP A 512 33.84 -0.98 4.79
C ASP A 512 33.75 -2.10 5.82
N HIS A 513 34.86 -2.85 5.97
CA HIS A 513 34.93 -4.02 6.86
C HIS A 513 34.88 -3.68 8.35
N GLU A 514 35.24 -2.47 8.76
CA GLU A 514 35.12 -2.04 10.15
C GLU A 514 33.67 -1.89 10.56
N VAL A 515 32.86 -1.19 9.73
CA VAL A 515 31.42 -1.03 9.97
C VAL A 515 30.71 -2.37 9.81
N GLU A 516 31.06 -3.16 8.79
CA GLU A 516 30.53 -4.51 8.61
C GLU A 516 30.66 -5.34 9.89
N LYS A 517 31.84 -5.40 10.49
CA LYS A 517 32.11 -6.18 11.68
C LYS A 517 31.23 -5.75 12.86
N ILE A 518 31.11 -4.45 13.09
CA ILE A 518 30.28 -3.88 14.17
C ILE A 518 28.81 -4.31 14.02
N TYR A 519 28.26 -4.12 12.82
CA TYR A 519 26.86 -4.40 12.58
C TYR A 519 26.54 -5.90 12.44
N ARG A 520 27.50 -6.73 11.98
CA ARG A 520 27.39 -8.21 12.07
C ARG A 520 27.27 -8.70 13.49
N GLU A 521 27.97 -8.08 14.44
CA GLU A 521 27.84 -8.44 15.86
C GLU A 521 26.48 -8.01 16.41
N ARG A 522 26.04 -6.78 16.07
CA ARG A 522 24.73 -6.27 16.48
C ARG A 522 23.58 -7.09 15.89
N ALA A 523 23.69 -7.59 14.67
CA ALA A 523 22.74 -8.49 14.03
C ALA A 523 22.54 -9.81 14.79
N ARG A 524 23.45 -10.17 15.73
CA ARG A 524 23.33 -11.33 16.60
C ARG A 524 22.71 -11.03 17.97
N SER A 525 22.25 -9.82 18.19
CA SER A 525 21.69 -9.34 19.46
C SER A 525 20.49 -10.17 19.96
N TYR A 526 19.73 -10.79 19.05
CA TYR A 526 18.64 -11.70 19.41
C TYR A 526 19.06 -12.79 20.39
N ARG A 527 20.35 -13.23 20.38
CA ARG A 527 20.89 -14.29 21.26
C ARG A 527 20.87 -13.90 22.73
N HIS A 528 20.93 -12.61 23.05
CA HIS A 528 20.86 -12.14 24.43
C HIS A 528 19.51 -12.35 25.10
N LEU A 529 18.46 -12.56 24.32
CA LEU A 529 17.12 -12.81 24.83
C LEU A 529 16.76 -14.30 24.90
N TRP A 530 17.59 -15.18 24.32
CA TRP A 530 17.32 -16.61 24.30
C TRP A 530 17.39 -17.21 25.69
N ASP A 531 16.35 -17.96 26.08
CA ASP A 531 16.32 -18.75 27.31
C ASP A 531 16.32 -20.23 26.96
N GLU A 532 17.43 -20.91 27.27
CA GLU A 532 17.60 -22.35 26.99
C GLU A 532 16.59 -23.24 27.74
N LYS A 533 16.08 -22.78 28.88
CA LYS A 533 15.12 -23.56 29.68
C LYS A 533 13.74 -23.62 29.06
N THR A 534 13.29 -22.52 28.50
CA THR A 534 11.96 -22.42 27.86
C THR A 534 12.01 -22.63 26.39
N GLY A 535 13.16 -22.38 25.72
CA GLY A 535 13.29 -22.42 24.29
C GLY A 535 12.61 -21.23 23.56
N PHE A 536 12.53 -20.08 24.24
CA PHE A 536 11.94 -18.85 23.71
C PHE A 536 12.85 -17.65 23.90
N PHE A 537 12.60 -16.59 23.12
CA PHE A 537 13.12 -15.26 23.41
C PHE A 537 12.28 -14.65 24.53
N ARG A 538 12.95 -14.28 25.62
CA ARG A 538 12.29 -13.77 26.82
C ARG A 538 12.67 -12.31 27.11
N PRO A 539 11.73 -11.55 27.69
CA PRO A 539 12.03 -10.20 28.16
C PRO A 539 13.19 -10.21 29.17
N ARG A 540 14.13 -9.28 29.00
CA ARG A 540 15.30 -9.13 29.87
C ARG A 540 15.36 -7.72 30.43
N LYS A 541 15.53 -7.59 31.75
CA LYS A 541 15.61 -6.32 32.47
C LYS A 541 16.96 -5.63 32.29
N SER A 542 17.03 -4.37 32.67
CA SER A 542 18.25 -3.56 32.57
C SER A 542 19.38 -4.08 33.52
N ASN A 543 19.07 -4.84 34.55
CA ASN A 543 20.04 -5.53 35.42
C ASN A 543 20.59 -6.84 34.83
N GLY A 544 20.07 -7.30 33.70
CA GLY A 544 20.48 -8.51 33.01
C GLY A 544 19.65 -9.77 33.36
N GLU A 545 18.72 -9.69 34.30
CA GLU A 545 17.83 -10.79 34.66
C GLU A 545 16.68 -10.93 33.65
N LEU A 546 16.23 -12.16 33.41
CA LEU A 546 15.00 -12.43 32.69
C LEU A 546 13.79 -12.07 33.57
N ASP A 547 12.70 -11.63 32.94
CA ASP A 547 11.46 -11.40 33.67
C ASP A 547 10.98 -12.70 34.34
N SER A 548 10.58 -12.62 35.62
CA SER A 548 10.21 -13.78 36.43
C SER A 548 8.90 -14.43 35.94
N VAL A 549 7.97 -13.65 35.41
CA VAL A 549 6.70 -14.10 34.85
C VAL A 549 6.84 -14.21 33.35
N PHE A 550 6.57 -15.40 32.81
CA PHE A 550 6.61 -15.66 31.39
C PHE A 550 5.59 -16.75 31.03
N ASP A 551 4.67 -16.39 30.14
CA ASP A 551 3.75 -17.30 29.48
C ASP A 551 3.90 -17.08 27.94
N PRO A 552 4.33 -18.10 27.18
CA PRO A 552 4.57 -17.93 25.74
C PRO A 552 3.30 -17.65 24.92
N PHE A 553 2.12 -17.94 25.46
CA PHE A 553 0.83 -17.67 24.82
C PHE A 553 0.31 -16.25 25.08
N ALA A 554 0.78 -15.62 26.17
CA ALA A 554 0.24 -14.35 26.61
C ALA A 554 0.68 -13.18 25.71
N TYR A 555 -0.28 -12.35 25.35
CA TYR A 555 -0.06 -11.08 24.66
C TYR A 555 0.34 -10.04 25.68
N THR A 556 1.63 -9.75 25.76
CA THR A 556 2.21 -8.89 26.80
C THR A 556 3.04 -7.77 26.19
N LYS A 557 3.24 -6.69 26.94
CA LYS A 557 3.96 -5.49 26.52
C LYS A 557 5.32 -5.70 25.84
N PRO A 558 6.16 -6.70 26.18
CA PRO A 558 7.42 -6.94 25.48
C PRO A 558 7.29 -7.37 24.02
N PHE A 559 6.10 -7.78 23.56
CA PHE A 559 5.85 -8.25 22.21
C PHE A 559 4.89 -7.30 21.49
N THR A 560 5.28 -6.85 20.30
CA THR A 560 4.45 -6.00 19.47
C THR A 560 3.30 -6.80 18.88
N GLU A 561 2.06 -6.44 19.21
CA GLU A 561 0.83 -7.03 18.68
C GLU A 561 0.78 -8.56 18.69
N SER A 562 1.57 -9.22 19.55
CA SER A 562 1.75 -10.65 19.46
C SER A 562 2.22 -11.28 20.79
N ASN A 563 2.71 -12.52 20.71
CA ASN A 563 3.21 -13.31 21.83
C ASN A 563 4.59 -13.93 21.51
N ALA A 564 5.14 -14.66 22.47
CA ALA A 564 6.46 -15.26 22.33
C ALA A 564 6.53 -16.34 21.24
N TYR A 565 5.44 -17.08 20.99
CA TYR A 565 5.38 -18.05 19.90
C TYR A 565 5.53 -17.38 18.53
N HIS A 566 4.79 -16.30 18.30
CA HIS A 566 4.79 -15.64 17.00
C HIS A 566 6.14 -14.98 16.68
N TYR A 567 6.82 -14.41 17.70
CA TYR A 567 8.15 -13.83 17.53
C TYR A 567 9.30 -14.84 17.62
N LEU A 568 9.03 -16.12 17.91
CA LEU A 568 10.06 -17.15 18.02
C LEU A 568 10.92 -17.30 16.76
N PHE A 569 10.34 -17.01 15.60
CA PHE A 569 10.99 -17.19 14.30
C PHE A 569 11.43 -15.87 13.64
N SER A 570 11.33 -14.72 14.34
CA SER A 570 11.69 -13.40 13.81
C SER A 570 13.21 -13.17 13.76
N VAL A 571 13.93 -14.14 13.18
CA VAL A 571 15.39 -14.15 12.96
C VAL A 571 15.67 -14.61 11.51
N GLN A 572 14.92 -14.08 10.57
CA GLN A 572 14.96 -14.49 9.16
C GLN A 572 16.34 -14.29 8.48
N HIS A 573 17.19 -13.42 9.03
CA HIS A 573 18.56 -13.17 8.54
C HIS A 573 19.59 -14.20 9.00
N ASP A 574 19.30 -15.00 10.04
CA ASP A 574 20.22 -16.01 10.62
C ASP A 574 19.47 -17.30 11.02
N ILE A 575 18.79 -17.95 10.05
CA ILE A 575 18.03 -19.19 10.29
C ILE A 575 18.94 -20.31 10.83
N ASP A 576 20.19 -20.38 10.36
CA ASP A 576 21.16 -21.34 10.88
C ASP A 576 21.49 -21.08 12.35
N GLY A 577 21.64 -19.81 12.73
CA GLY A 577 21.85 -19.40 14.12
C GLY A 577 20.66 -19.74 15.00
N LEU A 578 19.43 -19.46 14.52
CA LEU A 578 18.21 -19.84 15.21
C LEU A 578 18.09 -21.36 15.38
N THR A 579 18.36 -22.13 14.32
CA THR A 579 18.32 -23.59 14.35
C THR A 579 19.31 -24.18 15.38
N LYS A 580 20.49 -23.56 15.51
CA LYS A 580 21.48 -23.94 16.53
C LYS A 580 20.96 -23.67 17.96
N LEU A 581 20.31 -22.53 18.21
CA LEU A 581 19.68 -22.22 19.49
C LEU A 581 18.58 -23.26 19.84
N MET A 582 17.86 -23.73 18.84
CA MET A 582 16.85 -24.79 18.95
C MET A 582 17.45 -26.21 18.97
N LEU A 583 18.77 -26.36 19.10
CA LEU A 583 19.48 -27.68 19.15
C LEU A 583 19.19 -28.53 17.90
N GLY A 584 19.00 -27.92 16.73
CA GLY A 584 18.67 -28.62 15.49
C GLY A 584 17.19 -28.99 15.32
N LYS A 585 16.33 -28.62 16.24
CA LYS A 585 14.89 -29.02 16.29
C LYS A 585 13.96 -28.04 15.62
N LEU A 586 14.41 -27.32 14.58
CA LEU A 586 13.57 -26.31 13.88
C LEU A 586 12.23 -26.90 13.42
N GLY A 587 12.24 -28.11 12.82
CA GLY A 587 11.00 -28.75 12.36
C GLY A 587 10.03 -29.11 13.47
N GLU A 588 10.51 -29.58 14.63
CA GLU A 588 9.69 -29.88 15.79
C GLU A 588 9.07 -28.61 16.39
N ARG A 589 9.85 -27.52 16.46
CA ARG A 589 9.36 -26.21 16.94
C ARG A 589 8.33 -25.58 15.99
N LEU A 590 8.49 -25.75 14.69
CA LEU A 590 7.49 -25.34 13.72
C LEU A 590 6.22 -26.18 13.86
N ASP A 591 6.33 -27.50 14.04
CA ASP A 591 5.16 -28.37 14.27
C ASP A 591 4.40 -27.95 15.55
N GLU A 592 5.10 -27.67 16.63
CA GLU A 592 4.53 -27.13 17.86
C GLU A 592 3.80 -25.81 17.59
N PHE A 593 4.42 -24.88 16.90
CA PHE A 593 3.85 -23.57 16.58
C PHE A 593 2.55 -23.65 15.78
N PHE A 594 2.49 -24.51 14.76
CA PHE A 594 1.31 -24.66 13.91
C PHE A 594 0.22 -25.58 14.50
N SER A 595 0.50 -26.30 15.60
CA SER A 595 -0.46 -27.22 16.23
C SER A 595 -0.92 -26.80 17.64
N SER A 596 -0.17 -25.92 18.32
CA SER A 596 -0.51 -25.50 19.69
C SER A 596 -1.77 -24.63 19.71
N GLU A 597 -2.77 -25.05 20.45
CA GLU A 597 -4.00 -24.31 20.66
C GLU A 597 -3.78 -23.19 21.68
N THR A 598 -4.42 -22.05 21.46
CA THR A 598 -4.40 -20.95 22.44
C THR A 598 -5.23 -21.33 23.66
N PRO A 599 -4.67 -21.29 24.89
CA PRO A 599 -5.42 -21.57 26.09
C PRO A 599 -6.65 -20.69 26.25
N SER A 600 -7.75 -21.24 26.76
CA SER A 600 -9.05 -20.56 26.85
C SER A 600 -9.05 -19.31 27.76
N HIS A 601 -8.06 -19.13 28.61
CA HIS A 601 -7.91 -17.92 29.43
C HIS A 601 -7.15 -16.78 28.72
N ILE A 602 -6.62 -17.02 27.52
CA ILE A 602 -5.93 -16.01 26.71
C ILE A 602 -6.93 -15.39 25.74
N GLU A 603 -7.15 -14.09 25.87
CA GLU A 603 -7.93 -13.31 24.92
C GLU A 603 -7.05 -12.89 23.74
N LEU A 604 -7.52 -13.19 22.52
CA LEU A 604 -6.82 -12.79 21.30
C LEU A 604 -7.13 -11.33 20.98
N PRO A 605 -6.10 -10.50 20.75
CA PRO A 605 -6.32 -9.14 20.30
C PRO A 605 -6.86 -9.11 18.85
N ILE A 606 -7.44 -7.97 18.46
CA ILE A 606 -8.17 -7.79 17.21
C ILE A 606 -7.33 -8.07 15.94
N PHE A 607 -6.02 -7.91 16.01
CA PHE A 607 -5.07 -8.18 14.92
C PHE A 607 -4.58 -9.64 14.87
N SER A 608 -4.91 -10.48 15.84
CA SER A 608 -4.56 -11.92 15.86
C SER A 608 -5.62 -12.73 15.15
N THR A 609 -5.63 -12.69 13.83
CA THR A 609 -6.63 -13.30 12.97
C THR A 609 -6.01 -14.31 12.00
N GLY A 610 -6.83 -15.14 11.36
CA GLY A 610 -6.34 -16.17 10.45
C GLY A 610 -5.48 -17.24 11.13
N MET A 611 -5.86 -17.66 12.35
CA MET A 611 -5.07 -18.53 13.23
C MET A 611 -4.94 -19.95 12.69
N ILE A 612 -3.71 -20.47 12.70
CA ILE A 612 -3.36 -21.89 12.51
C ILE A 612 -2.40 -22.26 13.64
N GLY A 613 -2.89 -22.88 14.71
CA GLY A 613 -2.12 -22.96 15.96
C GLY A 613 -1.80 -21.57 16.49
N GLN A 614 -0.54 -21.27 16.74
CA GLN A 614 -0.07 -19.94 17.15
C GLN A 614 0.30 -19.01 15.97
N TYR A 615 0.21 -19.49 14.74
CA TYR A 615 0.41 -18.68 13.54
C TYR A 615 -0.81 -17.80 13.28
N ALA A 616 -0.66 -16.49 13.39
CA ALA A 616 -1.65 -15.50 13.00
C ALA A 616 -1.31 -14.98 11.60
N HIS A 617 -1.97 -15.45 10.56
CA HIS A 617 -1.69 -14.97 9.18
C HIS A 617 -2.05 -13.51 9.00
N GLY A 618 -3.04 -13.02 9.74
CA GLY A 618 -3.48 -11.64 9.69
C GLY A 618 -2.52 -10.63 10.33
N ASN A 619 -1.31 -11.06 10.76
CA ASN A 619 -0.28 -10.17 11.27
C ASN A 619 1.11 -10.56 10.73
N GLU A 620 1.87 -9.59 10.26
CA GLU A 620 3.03 -9.69 9.38
C GLU A 620 4.24 -10.42 9.95
N PRO A 621 4.57 -10.38 11.26
CA PRO A 621 5.71 -11.09 11.81
C PRO A 621 5.73 -12.60 11.51
N GLY A 622 4.56 -13.21 11.26
CA GLY A 622 4.41 -14.62 10.91
C GLY A 622 4.63 -14.95 9.40
N HIS A 623 4.61 -13.98 8.51
CA HIS A 623 4.47 -14.21 7.05
C HIS A 623 5.55 -15.10 6.43
N HIS A 624 6.77 -15.11 6.96
CA HIS A 624 7.87 -15.94 6.47
C HIS A 624 7.92 -17.35 7.07
N VAL A 625 7.23 -17.59 8.20
CA VAL A 625 7.45 -18.78 9.06
C VAL A 625 7.08 -20.09 8.37
N ILE A 626 6.01 -20.11 7.56
CA ILE A 626 5.62 -21.31 6.80
C ILE A 626 6.77 -21.82 5.92
N PHE A 627 7.53 -20.92 5.32
CA PHE A 627 8.62 -21.26 4.39
C PHE A 627 9.86 -21.79 5.09
N LEU A 628 9.98 -21.66 6.42
CA LEU A 628 11.06 -22.22 7.22
C LEU A 628 11.07 -23.75 7.27
N TYR A 629 9.95 -24.39 6.93
CA TYR A 629 9.95 -25.84 6.76
C TYR A 629 10.88 -26.31 5.64
N ASN A 630 11.21 -25.46 4.66
CA ASN A 630 12.26 -25.78 3.68
C ASN A 630 13.62 -25.89 4.37
N ALA A 631 13.98 -24.96 5.24
CA ALA A 631 15.21 -25.05 6.03
C ALA A 631 15.20 -26.27 6.99
N ALA A 632 14.04 -26.67 7.49
CA ALA A 632 13.85 -27.87 8.29
C ALA A 632 13.81 -29.17 7.46
N ARG A 633 14.02 -29.10 6.13
CA ARG A 633 13.98 -30.23 5.18
C ARG A 633 12.61 -30.96 5.14
N GLN A 634 11.53 -30.21 5.29
CA GLN A 634 10.15 -30.70 5.27
C GLN A 634 9.28 -29.90 4.27
N PRO A 635 9.67 -29.78 2.96
CA PRO A 635 9.01 -28.90 1.99
C PRO A 635 7.54 -29.25 1.70
N TRP A 636 7.10 -30.47 2.00
CA TRP A 636 5.69 -30.85 1.86
C TRP A 636 4.80 -30.09 2.84
N LYS A 637 5.31 -29.79 4.06
CA LYS A 637 4.57 -28.99 5.06
C LYS A 637 4.47 -27.53 4.64
N THR A 638 5.53 -26.99 4.00
CA THR A 638 5.45 -25.68 3.35
C THR A 638 4.30 -25.64 2.37
N THR A 639 4.18 -26.66 1.50
CA THR A 639 3.11 -26.73 0.52
C THR A 639 1.73 -26.85 1.16
N ASP A 640 1.55 -27.75 2.14
CA ASP A 640 0.24 -27.96 2.78
C ASP A 640 -0.26 -26.70 3.49
N LEU A 641 0.60 -26.05 4.27
CA LEU A 641 0.23 -24.83 5.00
C LEU A 641 0.01 -23.64 4.08
N THR A 642 0.88 -23.44 3.09
CA THR A 642 0.72 -22.35 2.11
C THR A 642 -0.60 -22.52 1.34
N HIS A 643 -0.90 -23.72 0.84
CA HIS A 643 -2.16 -23.98 0.12
C HIS A 643 -3.38 -23.85 1.04
N ARG A 644 -3.25 -24.20 2.33
CA ARG A 644 -4.32 -23.97 3.33
C ARG A 644 -4.60 -22.48 3.48
N VAL A 645 -3.57 -21.66 3.67
CA VAL A 645 -3.70 -20.19 3.77
C VAL A 645 -4.31 -19.62 2.49
N LEU A 646 -3.74 -19.92 1.32
CA LEU A 646 -4.19 -19.40 0.02
C LEU A 646 -5.65 -19.71 -0.28
N LYS A 647 -6.17 -20.87 0.14
CA LYS A 647 -7.53 -21.33 -0.16
C LYS A 647 -8.56 -21.00 0.91
N GLN A 648 -8.16 -20.85 2.16
CA GLN A 648 -9.09 -20.67 3.28
C GLN A 648 -9.13 -19.23 3.80
N LEU A 649 -8.01 -18.51 3.72
CA LEU A 649 -7.87 -17.18 4.30
C LEU A 649 -7.94 -16.05 3.28
N TYR A 650 -7.97 -16.40 1.98
CA TYR A 650 -8.19 -15.46 0.88
C TYR A 650 -9.35 -15.95 0.02
N THR A 651 -10.35 -15.09 -0.18
CA THR A 651 -11.54 -15.44 -0.99
C THR A 651 -11.93 -14.28 -1.90
N ASP A 652 -12.84 -14.54 -2.83
CA ASP A 652 -13.41 -13.53 -3.75
C ASP A 652 -14.61 -12.75 -3.14
N LYS A 653 -14.82 -12.85 -1.82
CA LYS A 653 -15.91 -12.20 -1.08
C LYS A 653 -15.44 -10.91 -0.39
N PRO A 654 -16.36 -10.03 0.06
CA PRO A 654 -15.99 -8.85 0.83
C PRO A 654 -15.14 -9.15 2.07
N ALA A 655 -15.44 -10.23 2.83
CA ALA A 655 -14.62 -10.71 3.94
C ALA A 655 -13.41 -11.55 3.50
N GLY A 656 -12.88 -11.34 2.30
CA GLY A 656 -11.87 -12.20 1.67
C GLY A 656 -10.42 -11.92 2.06
N LEU A 657 -10.19 -11.11 3.09
CA LEU A 657 -8.89 -10.92 3.75
C LEU A 657 -9.03 -11.23 5.25
N CYS A 658 -8.09 -11.98 5.78
CA CYS A 658 -8.15 -12.40 7.18
C CYS A 658 -7.42 -11.48 8.17
N GLY A 659 -6.87 -10.39 7.71
CA GLY A 659 -6.16 -9.38 8.50
C GLY A 659 -6.16 -8.04 7.78
N ASN A 660 -5.61 -7.02 8.41
CA ASN A 660 -5.34 -5.74 7.77
C ASN A 660 -4.55 -5.97 6.48
N GLU A 661 -4.90 -5.24 5.44
CA GLU A 661 -4.23 -5.41 4.12
C GLU A 661 -2.81 -4.82 4.13
N ASP A 662 -2.57 -3.83 4.99
CA ASP A 662 -1.30 -3.17 5.29
C ASP A 662 -0.52 -2.71 4.07
N CYS A 663 -1.18 -1.78 3.34
CA CYS A 663 -0.57 -1.06 2.23
C CYS A 663 0.06 -1.96 1.15
N GLY A 664 -0.53 -3.13 0.93
CA GLY A 664 -0.12 -4.07 -0.10
C GLY A 664 0.64 -5.30 0.40
N GLN A 665 0.97 -5.41 1.68
CA GLN A 665 1.78 -6.52 2.18
C GLN A 665 1.04 -7.86 2.17
N MET A 666 -0.20 -7.92 2.69
CA MET A 666 -1.02 -9.14 2.65
C MET A 666 -1.24 -9.63 1.21
N SER A 667 -1.49 -8.69 0.32
CA SER A 667 -1.69 -8.95 -1.11
C SER A 667 -0.41 -9.40 -1.81
N ALA A 668 0.74 -8.80 -1.50
CA ALA A 668 2.04 -9.22 -2.05
C ALA A 668 2.43 -10.62 -1.56
N TRP A 669 2.13 -10.96 -0.30
CA TRP A 669 2.29 -12.33 0.21
C TRP A 669 1.47 -13.33 -0.63
N TYR A 670 0.19 -13.02 -0.88
CA TYR A 670 -0.68 -13.86 -1.70
C TYR A 670 -0.13 -14.03 -3.13
N VAL A 671 0.32 -12.94 -3.75
CA VAL A 671 0.88 -12.97 -5.11
C VAL A 671 2.12 -13.88 -5.17
N PHE A 672 3.09 -13.69 -4.27
CA PHE A 672 4.29 -14.52 -4.24
C PHE A 672 3.98 -16.00 -3.97
N ALA A 673 3.25 -16.28 -2.91
CA ALA A 673 2.93 -17.64 -2.49
C ALA A 673 2.13 -18.41 -3.56
N SER A 674 1.18 -17.74 -4.22
CA SER A 674 0.38 -18.34 -5.30
C SER A 674 1.20 -18.61 -6.58
N LEU A 675 2.26 -17.82 -6.83
CA LEU A 675 3.21 -18.04 -7.92
C LEU A 675 4.22 -19.15 -7.62
N GLY A 676 4.35 -19.56 -6.36
CA GLY A 676 5.18 -20.68 -5.94
C GLY A 676 6.56 -20.33 -5.39
N PHE A 677 6.76 -19.11 -4.91
CA PHE A 677 8.00 -18.68 -4.24
C PHE A 677 7.77 -17.52 -3.28
N TYR A 678 8.64 -17.34 -2.26
CA TYR A 678 8.50 -16.30 -1.25
C TYR A 678 9.85 -15.81 -0.71
N PRO A 679 10.08 -14.49 -0.51
CA PRO A 679 11.30 -13.94 0.06
C PRO A 679 11.28 -14.03 1.59
N VAL A 680 11.89 -15.08 2.18
CA VAL A 680 12.01 -15.22 3.64
C VAL A 680 12.89 -14.13 4.25
N ASP A 681 14.03 -13.89 3.61
CA ASP A 681 14.95 -12.78 3.90
C ASP A 681 15.14 -11.96 2.61
N PRO A 682 14.44 -10.85 2.43
CA PRO A 682 14.54 -10.01 1.24
C PRO A 682 15.98 -9.58 0.90
N LEU A 683 16.78 -9.31 1.93
CA LEU A 683 18.18 -8.89 1.75
C LEU A 683 19.05 -9.97 1.10
N SER A 684 18.70 -11.24 1.27
CA SER A 684 19.44 -12.37 0.68
C SER A 684 19.26 -12.46 -0.84
N GLY A 685 18.16 -11.96 -1.38
CA GLY A 685 17.74 -12.15 -2.76
C GLY A 685 17.38 -13.58 -3.12
N ARG A 686 17.04 -14.38 -2.12
CA ARG A 686 16.57 -15.76 -2.27
C ARG A 686 15.07 -15.79 -2.09
N TYR A 687 14.42 -16.61 -2.88
CA TYR A 687 12.98 -16.87 -2.80
C TYR A 687 12.79 -18.36 -2.58
N GLU A 688 12.31 -18.74 -1.39
CA GLU A 688 12.01 -20.13 -1.06
C GLU A 688 10.87 -20.65 -1.94
N LEU A 689 11.04 -21.86 -2.47
CA LEU A 689 10.08 -22.47 -3.38
C LEU A 689 8.99 -23.22 -2.62
N VAL A 690 7.79 -23.10 -3.15
CA VAL A 690 6.60 -23.86 -2.75
C VAL A 690 5.84 -24.27 -4.01
N THR A 691 4.95 -25.22 -3.93
CA THR A 691 4.11 -25.58 -5.08
C THR A 691 3.19 -24.41 -5.44
N PRO A 692 3.21 -23.93 -6.70
CA PRO A 692 2.34 -22.84 -7.12
C PRO A 692 0.85 -23.22 -7.03
N LEU A 693 -0.02 -22.22 -6.95
CA LEU A 693 -1.48 -22.43 -6.93
C LEU A 693 -2.05 -22.65 -8.35
N PHE A 694 -1.29 -22.30 -9.38
CA PHE A 694 -1.72 -22.32 -10.79
C PHE A 694 -0.89 -23.34 -11.59
N ARG A 695 -1.50 -23.98 -12.57
CA ARG A 695 -0.79 -24.88 -13.48
C ARG A 695 0.24 -24.15 -14.32
N GLU A 696 -0.07 -22.92 -14.68
CA GLU A 696 0.86 -22.06 -15.41
C GLU A 696 0.61 -20.59 -15.06
N SER A 697 1.70 -19.84 -14.89
CA SER A 697 1.68 -18.39 -14.85
C SER A 697 2.89 -17.83 -15.60
N THR A 698 2.76 -16.59 -16.07
CA THR A 698 3.80 -15.92 -16.84
C THR A 698 4.02 -14.50 -16.31
N ILE A 699 5.26 -14.15 -16.01
CA ILE A 699 5.66 -12.82 -15.56
C ILE A 699 6.40 -12.12 -16.70
N SER A 700 5.86 -10.99 -17.16
CA SER A 700 6.55 -10.08 -18.11
C SER A 700 7.49 -9.17 -17.33
N LEU A 701 8.79 -9.38 -17.47
CA LEU A 701 9.81 -8.66 -16.70
C LEU A 701 10.13 -7.29 -17.35
N PRO A 702 10.53 -6.29 -16.55
CA PRO A 702 10.84 -4.95 -17.04
C PRO A 702 11.99 -4.89 -18.05
N ASN A 703 12.91 -5.86 -17.98
CA ASN A 703 14.04 -6.02 -18.93
C ASN A 703 13.64 -6.62 -20.29
N GLY A 704 12.33 -6.80 -20.54
CA GLY A 704 11.78 -7.35 -21.78
C GLY A 704 11.77 -8.88 -21.85
N ARG A 705 12.26 -9.58 -20.85
CA ARG A 705 12.22 -11.03 -20.75
C ARG A 705 10.89 -11.50 -20.15
N THR A 706 10.66 -12.78 -20.22
CA THR A 706 9.47 -13.45 -19.67
C THR A 706 9.91 -14.60 -18.78
N LEU A 707 9.35 -14.72 -17.59
CA LEU A 707 9.48 -15.88 -16.72
C LEU A 707 8.17 -16.65 -16.75
N ARG A 708 8.24 -17.93 -17.12
CA ARG A 708 7.14 -18.89 -17.08
C ARG A 708 7.30 -19.81 -15.87
N LEU A 709 6.26 -19.92 -15.07
CA LEU A 709 6.16 -20.85 -13.94
C LEU A 709 5.20 -21.96 -14.37
N SER A 710 5.63 -23.22 -14.36
CA SER A 710 4.88 -24.33 -14.97
C SER A 710 4.80 -25.52 -14.02
N ALA A 711 3.58 -25.89 -13.64
CA ALA A 711 3.24 -27.06 -12.82
C ALA A 711 2.09 -27.85 -13.48
N PRO A 712 2.28 -28.44 -14.68
CA PRO A 712 1.19 -28.97 -15.51
C PRO A 712 0.43 -30.15 -14.86
N GLU A 713 1.08 -30.86 -13.93
CA GLU A 713 0.47 -31.99 -13.21
C GLU A 713 -0.30 -31.59 -11.96
N LEU A 714 -0.34 -30.29 -11.63
CA LEU A 714 -0.98 -29.78 -10.43
C LEU A 714 -2.44 -30.23 -10.32
N SER A 715 -2.75 -30.84 -9.19
CA SER A 715 -4.11 -31.27 -8.82
C SER A 715 -4.21 -31.36 -7.30
N GLU A 716 -5.40 -31.61 -6.75
CA GLU A 716 -5.59 -31.80 -5.30
C GLU A 716 -4.73 -32.96 -4.74
N LYS A 717 -4.48 -34.00 -5.52
CA LYS A 717 -3.65 -35.15 -5.13
C LYS A 717 -2.18 -34.91 -5.40
N LYS A 718 -1.83 -34.50 -6.64
CA LYS A 718 -0.44 -34.21 -7.03
C LYS A 718 -0.10 -32.76 -6.72
N ARG A 719 0.41 -32.48 -5.53
CA ARG A 719 0.73 -31.13 -5.08
C ARG A 719 2.09 -31.00 -4.41
N TYR A 720 2.85 -32.08 -4.25
CA TYR A 720 4.18 -32.01 -3.63
C TYR A 720 5.27 -31.97 -4.69
N ILE A 721 6.27 -31.12 -4.47
CA ILE A 721 7.41 -31.00 -5.39
C ILE A 721 8.26 -32.27 -5.34
N LYS A 722 8.45 -32.90 -6.48
CA LYS A 722 9.38 -34.02 -6.69
C LYS A 722 10.70 -33.54 -7.28
N ARG A 723 10.66 -32.53 -8.16
CA ARG A 723 11.79 -31.96 -8.84
C ARG A 723 11.45 -30.57 -9.38
N VAL A 724 12.45 -29.68 -9.38
CA VAL A 724 12.35 -28.36 -10.04
C VAL A 724 13.46 -28.25 -11.09
N THR A 725 13.14 -27.64 -12.23
CA THR A 725 14.14 -27.28 -13.24
C THR A 725 14.05 -25.82 -13.59
N ILE A 726 15.19 -25.17 -13.81
CA ILE A 726 15.30 -23.81 -14.36
C ILE A 726 15.92 -23.92 -15.75
N ASN A 727 15.17 -23.52 -16.79
CA ASN A 727 15.61 -23.59 -18.18
C ASN A 727 16.14 -24.99 -18.57
N GLY A 728 15.45 -26.05 -18.10
CA GLY A 728 15.79 -27.44 -18.34
C GLY A 728 16.91 -28.02 -17.44
N ARG A 729 17.59 -27.21 -16.64
CA ARG A 729 18.59 -27.66 -15.67
C ARG A 729 17.96 -27.95 -14.32
N GLU A 730 18.31 -29.07 -13.72
CA GLU A 730 17.81 -29.45 -12.40
C GLU A 730 18.31 -28.48 -11.32
N LEU A 731 17.39 -27.97 -10.50
CA LEU A 731 17.67 -27.15 -9.34
C LEU A 731 17.80 -28.07 -8.11
N ARG A 732 18.93 -27.95 -7.38
CA ARG A 732 19.21 -28.74 -6.17
C ARG A 732 19.19 -27.91 -4.89
N LYS A 733 18.51 -26.74 -4.93
CA LYS A 733 18.34 -25.82 -3.81
C LYS A 733 16.85 -25.62 -3.56
N SER A 734 16.46 -25.39 -2.31
CA SER A 734 15.07 -25.08 -1.95
C SER A 734 14.57 -23.72 -2.46
N TYR A 735 15.45 -22.91 -3.03
CA TYR A 735 15.21 -21.53 -3.42
C TYR A 735 15.72 -21.20 -4.83
N ILE A 736 15.16 -20.15 -5.41
CA ILE A 736 15.67 -19.42 -6.57
C ILE A 736 16.22 -18.07 -6.13
N THR A 737 17.02 -17.44 -6.98
CA THR A 737 17.57 -16.11 -6.71
C THR A 737 16.86 -15.03 -7.52
N TYR A 738 17.01 -13.75 -7.11
CA TYR A 738 16.58 -12.60 -7.88
C TYR A 738 17.11 -12.65 -9.33
N ASP A 739 18.37 -13.04 -9.51
CA ASP A 739 18.98 -13.16 -10.83
C ASP A 739 18.31 -14.25 -11.67
N ASP A 740 17.95 -15.41 -11.07
CA ASP A 740 17.19 -16.47 -11.75
C ASP A 740 15.85 -15.96 -12.25
N VAL A 741 15.13 -15.17 -11.41
CA VAL A 741 13.87 -14.54 -11.79
C VAL A 741 14.07 -13.56 -12.94
N MET A 742 15.04 -12.64 -12.82
CA MET A 742 15.31 -11.59 -13.83
C MET A 742 15.93 -12.12 -15.11
N GLN A 743 16.56 -13.31 -15.07
CA GLN A 743 17.03 -13.99 -16.27
C GLN A 743 15.86 -14.44 -17.15
N GLY A 744 14.71 -14.76 -16.54
CA GLY A 744 13.54 -15.27 -17.26
C GLY A 744 13.72 -16.70 -17.76
N GLY A 745 12.83 -17.12 -18.68
CA GLY A 745 12.79 -18.49 -19.17
C GLY A 745 11.71 -19.32 -18.47
N GLU A 746 11.99 -20.57 -18.12
CA GLU A 746 11.00 -21.47 -17.48
C GLU A 746 11.52 -22.03 -16.15
N ILE A 747 10.69 -21.92 -15.12
CA ILE A 747 10.80 -22.70 -13.89
C ILE A 747 9.68 -23.76 -13.94
N ARG A 748 10.08 -25.03 -13.98
CA ARG A 748 9.14 -26.14 -14.09
C ARG A 748 9.15 -27.00 -12.84
N PHE A 749 7.97 -27.21 -12.27
CA PHE A 749 7.71 -28.08 -11.13
C PHE A 749 7.20 -29.43 -11.63
N THR A 750 7.90 -30.50 -11.33
CA THR A 750 7.41 -31.87 -11.46
C THR A 750 6.84 -32.29 -10.11
N LEU A 751 5.60 -32.74 -10.09
CA LEU A 751 4.86 -32.98 -8.86
C LEU A 751 4.60 -34.46 -8.60
N THR A 752 4.36 -34.79 -7.32
CA THR A 752 3.97 -36.14 -6.83
C THR A 752 2.80 -36.03 -5.87
N ASP A 753 2.12 -37.13 -5.66
CA ASP A 753 1.06 -37.29 -4.65
C ASP A 753 1.62 -37.80 -3.28
N GLN A 754 2.91 -38.08 -3.20
CA GLN A 754 3.56 -38.60 -2.01
C GLN A 754 4.23 -37.46 -1.23
N PRO A 755 3.78 -37.16 0.02
CA PRO A 755 4.49 -36.27 0.92
C PRO A 755 5.80 -36.92 1.42
N GLY A 756 6.70 -36.13 2.02
CA GLY A 756 7.91 -36.66 2.68
C GLY A 756 9.16 -36.63 1.81
N SER A 757 9.08 -36.27 0.52
CA SER A 757 10.26 -36.17 -0.33
C SER A 757 10.96 -34.82 -0.16
N VAL A 758 12.28 -34.87 0.10
CA VAL A 758 13.17 -33.71 0.01
C VAL A 758 13.80 -33.73 -1.38
N TRP A 759 13.48 -32.75 -2.21
CA TRP A 759 13.87 -32.69 -3.62
C TRP A 759 15.15 -31.86 -3.89
N TYR A 760 15.75 -31.32 -2.85
CA TYR A 760 16.99 -30.51 -2.88
C TYR A 760 18.04 -31.08 -1.92
N GLU A 761 19.32 -30.64 -2.10
CA GLU A 761 20.49 -31.07 -1.31
C GLU A 761 20.63 -30.32 0.04
#